data_089989d5fe41a19c4699b702bec36ed2
#
_entry.id   089989d5fe41a19c4699b702bec36ed2
#
_cell.length_a   1.000
_cell.length_b   1.000
_cell.length_c   1.000
_cell.angle_alpha   90.00
_cell.angle_beta   90.00
_cell.angle_gamma   90.00
#
_symmetry.space_group_name_H-M   'P 1'
#
loop_
_entity.id
_entity.type
_entity.pdbx_description
1 polymer ?
#
loop_
_entity_poly.entity_id
_entity_poly.type
_entity_poly.pdbx_seq_one_letter_code
_entity_poly.pdbx_strand_id
1 'polypeptide(L)'
;MKKRQVAIEDLFETKSVTNPVLAPNDSEAVFTVTELNRKDNAYYSAIHHIELETGAVTRWTYGKQQVRAPKWSADGKQLAFISNRSDTDQLYVMQKAGGEARALTNCTEGIDSFEWSPCGKKIWFSGAVRTGETFSTTEKKEGKMPQPIRVTNMKYKADFVGVLPQEVYTQIGYVDIATCAVFDFTSEPFDHTLEAVSHDGKQLVIAVNRNKNVDHDFSLPLVLVDIETKNETMILDEQGYFGEVAFSKDDRYIAYTGYALTFANVTQADVFVYDQSNGQTMNLTAGIDAPIGDESISDHLQQTIAPGVVWTEDEQLYFQLSSMGDVRLYAATLDGAIYPATGEEEHVYGYDVATNAEFALLTVSTMTNPGELYRQTIATGERTKLTSFNEDWLKKVELVEPETIHYTNGNTNVQGWLMKPANFTEGETYPLIVEIHGGPHAMYGFTYFHEMQVLAAEGYGVLYLNPRGSHGYSQAFVDAVRGDYGGGGYEDIMAGLDEVLKTENWIDETRLGVTGGSYGGFMTNWIVGHTNRFKAAVTQRSICNWISFFGVSNIGYYFTDWHLQAGMKDVDKLWNQSPLKYAENIETPLLILHAERDFVCPIEQAEQLYITLKDLGKETEFVRFPESDHNLSRTGKPNLRIARLEEITGWFKRYL
;
A
#
# COMPACT_ATOMS: atom_id res chain seq x y z
N MET A 1 2.27 24.83 -26.95
CA MET A 1 3.06 25.65 -26.00
C MET A 1 4.26 24.82 -25.58
N LYS A 2 5.41 25.44 -25.24
CA LYS A 2 6.53 24.70 -24.65
C LYS A 2 6.09 24.19 -23.28
N LYS A 3 6.27 22.89 -23.00
CA LYS A 3 5.99 22.31 -21.70
C LYS A 3 6.95 22.88 -20.65
N ARG A 4 6.49 23.01 -19.41
CA ARG A 4 7.33 23.38 -18.26
C ARG A 4 7.82 22.14 -17.53
N GLN A 5 8.82 22.28 -16.71
CA GLN A 5 9.26 21.25 -15.78
C GLN A 5 8.18 20.95 -14.74
N VAL A 6 8.22 19.74 -14.17
CA VAL A 6 7.43 19.37 -13.00
C VAL A 6 7.81 20.23 -11.81
N ALA A 7 6.84 20.63 -11.01
CA ALA A 7 7.04 21.34 -9.75
C ALA A 7 6.51 20.53 -8.58
N ILE A 8 7.02 20.79 -7.38
CA ILE A 8 6.57 20.14 -6.14
C ILE A 8 5.06 20.25 -5.96
N GLU A 9 4.50 21.44 -6.27
CA GLU A 9 3.07 21.75 -6.14
C GLU A 9 2.18 21.06 -7.16
N ASP A 10 2.74 20.40 -8.16
CA ASP A 10 1.95 19.60 -9.12
C ASP A 10 1.21 18.43 -8.45
N LEU A 11 1.57 18.05 -7.23
CA LEU A 11 0.74 17.20 -6.39
C LEU A 11 -0.71 17.68 -6.24
N PHE A 12 -0.97 18.98 -6.35
CA PHE A 12 -2.34 19.53 -6.31
C PHE A 12 -3.06 19.51 -7.67
N GLU A 13 -2.34 19.30 -8.77
CA GLU A 13 -2.89 19.28 -10.12
C GLU A 13 -3.22 17.84 -10.58
N THR A 14 -2.48 16.86 -10.07
CA THR A 14 -2.67 15.45 -10.40
C THR A 14 -3.82 14.83 -9.63
N LYS A 15 -4.45 13.78 -10.20
CA LYS A 15 -5.58 13.07 -9.63
C LYS A 15 -5.33 11.58 -9.63
N SER A 16 -5.72 10.93 -8.54
CA SER A 16 -5.71 9.47 -8.44
C SER A 16 -7.05 8.91 -8.88
N VAL A 17 -7.05 8.09 -9.92
CA VAL A 17 -8.22 7.38 -10.46
C VAL A 17 -8.13 5.93 -10.00
N THR A 18 -9.02 5.49 -9.10
CA THR A 18 -8.88 4.21 -8.38
C THR A 18 -10.19 3.44 -8.30
N ASN A 19 -10.12 2.19 -7.90
CA ASN A 19 -11.25 1.33 -7.51
C ASN A 19 -12.35 1.27 -8.59
N PRO A 20 -12.06 0.78 -9.81
CA PRO A 20 -13.07 0.54 -10.82
C PRO A 20 -13.97 -0.62 -10.38
N VAL A 21 -15.28 -0.47 -10.52
CA VAL A 21 -16.28 -1.50 -10.18
C VAL A 21 -17.35 -1.54 -11.26
N LEU A 22 -17.42 -2.65 -11.98
CA LEU A 22 -18.45 -2.92 -12.98
C LEU A 22 -19.82 -3.04 -12.33
N ALA A 23 -20.83 -2.53 -12.99
CA ALA A 23 -22.19 -2.84 -12.63
C ALA A 23 -22.54 -4.29 -13.04
N PRO A 24 -23.53 -4.95 -12.40
CA PRO A 24 -23.88 -6.35 -12.71
C PRO A 24 -24.31 -6.63 -14.16
N ASN A 25 -24.53 -5.61 -14.96
CA ASN A 25 -24.91 -5.70 -16.37
C ASN A 25 -23.71 -5.51 -17.33
N ASP A 26 -22.50 -5.34 -16.83
CA ASP A 26 -21.25 -5.12 -17.57
C ASP A 26 -21.29 -3.96 -18.62
N SER A 27 -22.30 -3.07 -18.55
CA SER A 27 -22.46 -1.96 -19.50
C SER A 27 -22.04 -0.60 -18.96
N GLU A 28 -21.78 -0.53 -17.67
CA GLU A 28 -21.42 0.68 -16.94
C GLU A 28 -20.53 0.34 -15.75
N ALA A 29 -19.85 1.33 -15.21
CA ALA A 29 -19.01 1.16 -14.03
C ALA A 29 -19.01 2.42 -13.16
N VAL A 30 -18.54 2.26 -11.93
CA VAL A 30 -18.14 3.37 -11.06
C VAL A 30 -16.67 3.26 -10.73
N PHE A 31 -16.06 4.39 -10.40
CA PHE A 31 -14.68 4.48 -9.94
C PHE A 31 -14.52 5.69 -9.02
N THR A 32 -13.43 5.72 -8.27
CA THR A 32 -13.13 6.83 -7.35
C THR A 32 -12.07 7.76 -7.96
N VAL A 33 -12.28 9.06 -7.83
CA VAL A 33 -11.26 10.07 -8.16
C VAL A 33 -10.94 10.85 -6.90
N THR A 34 -9.66 10.85 -6.52
CA THR A 34 -9.14 11.58 -5.35
C THR A 34 -8.28 12.75 -5.80
N GLU A 35 -8.49 13.91 -5.19
CA GLU A 35 -7.73 15.14 -5.41
C GLU A 35 -7.26 15.75 -4.09
N LEU A 36 -6.13 16.44 -4.13
CA LEU A 36 -5.62 17.22 -3.01
C LEU A 36 -6.16 18.65 -3.10
N ASN A 37 -6.73 19.13 -2.01
CA ASN A 37 -7.24 20.52 -1.93
C ASN A 37 -6.26 21.40 -1.15
N ARG A 38 -5.63 22.35 -1.85
CA ARG A 38 -4.64 23.27 -1.26
C ARG A 38 -5.25 24.16 -0.18
N LYS A 39 -6.48 24.67 -0.40
CA LYS A 39 -7.10 25.63 0.53
C LYS A 39 -7.49 25.01 1.85
N ASP A 40 -8.06 23.81 1.78
CA ASP A 40 -8.55 23.09 2.96
C ASP A 40 -7.48 22.14 3.53
N ASN A 41 -6.33 22.01 2.86
CA ASN A 41 -5.22 21.14 3.21
C ASN A 41 -5.68 19.70 3.45
N ALA A 42 -6.48 19.17 2.54
CA ALA A 42 -7.19 17.89 2.70
C ALA A 42 -7.28 17.12 1.38
N TYR A 43 -7.60 15.85 1.49
CA TYR A 43 -7.94 14.98 0.37
C TYR A 43 -9.45 14.93 0.20
N TYR A 44 -9.92 15.08 -1.02
CA TYR A 44 -11.33 14.88 -1.36
C TYR A 44 -11.45 13.79 -2.39
N SER A 45 -12.37 12.87 -2.18
CA SER A 45 -12.66 11.85 -3.18
C SER A 45 -14.12 11.86 -3.60
N ALA A 46 -14.36 11.49 -4.84
CA ALA A 46 -15.68 11.42 -5.42
C ALA A 46 -15.86 10.15 -6.24
N ILE A 47 -17.05 9.57 -6.18
CA ILE A 47 -17.46 8.51 -7.07
C ILE A 47 -17.87 9.13 -8.41
N HIS A 48 -17.31 8.60 -9.49
CA HIS A 48 -17.68 8.88 -10.86
C HIS A 48 -18.30 7.62 -11.47
N HIS A 49 -19.26 7.85 -12.35
CA HIS A 49 -19.92 6.82 -13.14
C HIS A 49 -19.51 6.95 -14.60
N ILE A 50 -19.38 5.85 -15.29
CA ILE A 50 -19.10 5.79 -16.71
C ILE A 50 -20.05 4.82 -17.42
N GLU A 51 -20.62 5.25 -18.54
CA GLU A 51 -21.29 4.38 -19.51
C GLU A 51 -20.25 3.85 -20.49
N LEU A 52 -20.05 2.54 -20.54
CA LEU A 52 -18.95 1.93 -21.30
C LEU A 52 -19.17 1.97 -22.82
N GLU A 53 -20.41 2.04 -23.29
CA GLU A 53 -20.72 2.14 -24.72
C GLU A 53 -20.42 3.54 -25.27
N THR A 54 -20.79 4.58 -24.53
CA THR A 54 -20.65 5.98 -24.96
C THR A 54 -19.37 6.65 -24.47
N GLY A 55 -18.74 6.10 -23.44
CA GLY A 55 -17.62 6.72 -22.73
C GLY A 55 -18.03 7.94 -21.88
N ALA A 56 -19.32 8.16 -21.66
CA ALA A 56 -19.81 9.31 -20.90
C ALA A 56 -19.50 9.18 -19.40
N VAL A 57 -18.68 10.09 -18.88
CA VAL A 57 -18.31 10.14 -17.45
C VAL A 57 -19.13 11.20 -16.73
N THR A 58 -19.72 10.82 -15.60
CA THR A 58 -20.53 11.69 -14.74
C THR A 58 -20.08 11.58 -13.28
N ARG A 59 -19.88 12.72 -12.62
CA ARG A 59 -19.60 12.76 -11.18
C ARG A 59 -20.90 12.52 -10.41
N TRP A 60 -20.91 11.51 -9.49
CA TRP A 60 -22.08 11.14 -8.70
C TRP A 60 -22.08 11.69 -7.29
N THR A 61 -20.91 11.84 -6.67
CA THR A 61 -20.82 12.38 -5.30
C THR A 61 -20.09 13.71 -5.26
N TYR A 62 -20.56 14.61 -4.41
CA TYR A 62 -20.06 15.98 -4.28
C TYR A 62 -19.80 16.30 -2.80
N GLY A 63 -18.95 17.29 -2.55
CA GLY A 63 -18.65 17.81 -1.21
C GLY A 63 -17.19 17.68 -0.84
N LYS A 64 -16.89 17.93 0.45
CA LYS A 64 -15.55 17.98 1.03
C LYS A 64 -15.22 16.71 1.85
N GLN A 65 -15.70 15.59 1.42
CA GLN A 65 -15.50 14.30 2.09
C GLN A 65 -14.60 13.38 1.28
N GLN A 66 -14.22 12.29 1.92
CA GLN A 66 -13.68 11.12 1.27
C GLN A 66 -14.79 10.07 1.11
N VAL A 67 -14.74 9.35 0.00
CA VAL A 67 -15.59 8.21 -0.31
C VAL A 67 -14.70 7.04 -0.73
N ARG A 68 -15.02 5.83 -0.28
CA ARG A 68 -14.23 4.63 -0.57
C ARG A 68 -15.11 3.40 -0.72
N ALA A 69 -14.56 2.35 -1.33
CA ALA A 69 -15.16 1.04 -1.51
C ALA A 69 -16.58 1.10 -2.11
N PRO A 70 -16.81 1.73 -3.28
CA PRO A 70 -18.13 1.68 -3.91
C PRO A 70 -18.46 0.23 -4.33
N LYS A 71 -19.68 -0.24 -4.04
CA LYS A 71 -20.18 -1.57 -4.44
C LYS A 71 -21.63 -1.50 -4.88
N TRP A 72 -21.93 -2.09 -6.03
CA TRP A 72 -23.28 -2.19 -6.55
C TRP A 72 -24.14 -3.21 -5.77
N SER A 73 -25.45 -2.94 -5.67
CA SER A 73 -26.41 -3.99 -5.34
C SER A 73 -26.49 -5.02 -6.47
N ALA A 74 -26.85 -6.27 -6.15
CA ALA A 74 -26.94 -7.35 -7.15
C ALA A 74 -27.88 -7.05 -8.34
N ASP A 75 -28.90 -6.21 -8.14
CA ASP A 75 -29.82 -5.78 -9.20
C ASP A 75 -29.36 -4.52 -9.96
N GLY A 76 -28.17 -3.97 -9.61
CA GLY A 76 -27.58 -2.78 -10.22
C GLY A 76 -28.34 -1.47 -10.01
N LYS A 77 -29.34 -1.44 -9.08
CA LYS A 77 -30.17 -0.24 -8.88
C LYS A 77 -29.67 0.69 -7.79
N GLN A 78 -28.80 0.20 -6.92
CA GLN A 78 -28.24 0.94 -5.80
C GLN A 78 -26.72 0.80 -5.77
N LEU A 79 -26.08 1.84 -5.28
CA LEU A 79 -24.66 1.86 -4.98
C LEU A 79 -24.45 2.15 -3.50
N ALA A 80 -23.75 1.27 -2.80
CA ALA A 80 -23.31 1.52 -1.44
C ALA A 80 -21.83 1.92 -1.43
N PHE A 81 -21.41 2.71 -0.43
CA PHE A 81 -20.04 3.14 -0.23
C PHE A 81 -19.83 3.62 1.20
N ILE A 82 -18.58 3.67 1.63
CA ILE A 82 -18.19 4.25 2.91
C ILE A 82 -17.81 5.72 2.70
N SER A 83 -18.21 6.59 3.65
CA SER A 83 -17.84 8.01 3.60
C SER A 83 -17.72 8.62 4.99
N ASN A 84 -16.76 9.53 5.13
CA ASN A 84 -16.54 10.36 6.32
C ASN A 84 -17.34 11.66 6.33
N ARG A 85 -18.51 11.72 5.67
CA ARG A 85 -19.45 12.88 5.69
C ARG A 85 -19.96 13.18 7.08
N SER A 86 -20.04 12.17 7.92
CA SER A 86 -20.22 12.26 9.37
C SER A 86 -18.84 12.34 10.02
N ASP A 87 -18.77 12.57 11.31
CA ASP A 87 -17.48 12.67 12.03
C ASP A 87 -16.63 11.39 11.96
N THR A 88 -17.26 10.24 11.66
CA THR A 88 -16.63 8.93 11.47
C THR A 88 -17.09 8.32 10.15
N ASP A 89 -16.34 7.33 9.65
CA ASP A 89 -16.69 6.58 8.45
C ASP A 89 -18.00 5.83 8.66
N GLN A 90 -18.98 6.08 7.79
CA GLN A 90 -20.30 5.45 7.83
C GLN A 90 -20.65 4.86 6.46
N LEU A 91 -21.58 3.90 6.48
CA LEU A 91 -22.14 3.29 5.28
C LEU A 91 -23.24 4.18 4.68
N TYR A 92 -23.12 4.48 3.41
CA TYR A 92 -24.09 5.24 2.62
C TYR A 92 -24.62 4.41 1.46
N VAL A 93 -25.84 4.71 1.04
CA VAL A 93 -26.46 4.16 -0.17
C VAL A 93 -27.05 5.28 -1.01
N MET A 94 -26.93 5.15 -2.33
CA MET A 94 -27.59 6.02 -3.30
C MET A 94 -28.31 5.19 -4.37
N GLN A 95 -29.37 5.77 -4.96
CA GLN A 95 -30.10 5.17 -6.06
C GLN A 95 -29.40 5.50 -7.38
N LYS A 96 -29.28 4.52 -8.28
CA LYS A 96 -28.77 4.75 -9.64
C LYS A 96 -29.60 5.81 -10.39
N ALA A 97 -30.91 5.82 -10.19
CA ALA A 97 -31.82 6.77 -10.83
C ALA A 97 -31.62 8.23 -10.40
N GLY A 98 -30.72 8.49 -9.45
CA GLY A 98 -30.41 9.83 -8.92
C GLY A 98 -30.94 10.04 -7.51
N GLY A 99 -30.63 11.23 -6.97
CA GLY A 99 -30.93 11.63 -5.59
C GLY A 99 -29.67 11.70 -4.73
N GLU A 100 -29.81 12.19 -3.50
CA GLU A 100 -28.71 12.26 -2.55
C GLU A 100 -28.45 10.89 -1.90
N ALA A 101 -27.18 10.65 -1.56
CA ALA A 101 -26.81 9.48 -0.79
C ALA A 101 -27.36 9.56 0.64
N ARG A 102 -27.95 8.47 1.12
CA ARG A 102 -28.53 8.34 2.45
C ARG A 102 -27.60 7.54 3.35
N ALA A 103 -27.33 8.03 4.55
CA ALA A 103 -26.63 7.25 5.57
C ALA A 103 -27.49 6.06 6.00
N LEU A 104 -26.89 4.88 6.07
CA LEU A 104 -27.49 3.65 6.58
C LEU A 104 -27.11 3.37 8.02
N THR A 105 -25.94 3.83 8.45
CA THR A 105 -25.38 3.58 9.78
C THR A 105 -25.04 4.88 10.49
N ASN A 106 -24.96 4.80 11.82
CA ASN A 106 -24.46 5.87 12.70
C ASN A 106 -23.69 5.22 13.87
N CYS A 107 -22.73 4.37 13.53
CA CYS A 107 -21.91 3.63 14.49
C CYS A 107 -20.89 4.57 15.11
N THR A 108 -20.71 4.51 16.44
CA THR A 108 -19.86 5.45 17.21
C THR A 108 -18.41 5.38 16.77
N GLU A 109 -17.88 4.20 16.55
CA GLU A 109 -16.46 3.98 16.16
C GLU A 109 -16.26 3.87 14.62
N GLY A 110 -17.35 3.94 13.83
CA GLY A 110 -17.30 3.87 12.37
C GLY A 110 -17.47 2.46 11.78
N ILE A 111 -17.32 2.39 10.45
CA ILE A 111 -17.42 1.17 9.63
C ILE A 111 -16.13 0.99 8.86
N ASP A 112 -15.58 -0.23 8.87
CA ASP A 112 -14.31 -0.55 8.21
C ASP A 112 -14.50 -1.12 6.80
N SER A 113 -15.39 -2.11 6.65
CA SER A 113 -15.69 -2.81 5.40
C SER A 113 -17.15 -3.23 5.33
N PHE A 114 -17.62 -3.58 4.13
CA PHE A 114 -19.00 -4.06 3.96
C PHE A 114 -19.17 -4.93 2.72
N GLU A 115 -20.25 -5.77 2.74
CA GLU A 115 -20.69 -6.59 1.62
C GLU A 115 -22.21 -6.55 1.49
N TRP A 116 -22.70 -6.53 0.25
CA TRP A 116 -24.13 -6.66 -0.02
C TRP A 116 -24.62 -8.07 0.27
N SER A 117 -25.78 -8.19 0.91
CA SER A 117 -26.53 -9.44 0.83
C SER A 117 -27.12 -9.58 -0.59
N PRO A 118 -27.06 -10.77 -1.21
CA PRO A 118 -27.57 -10.97 -2.58
C PRO A 118 -29.02 -10.59 -2.80
N CYS A 119 -29.85 -10.66 -1.76
CA CYS A 119 -31.25 -10.24 -1.82
C CYS A 119 -31.44 -8.71 -1.93
N GLY A 120 -30.38 -7.90 -1.82
CA GLY A 120 -30.41 -6.44 -1.88
C GLY A 120 -31.17 -5.75 -0.73
N LYS A 121 -31.54 -6.47 0.34
CA LYS A 121 -32.28 -5.91 1.47
C LYS A 121 -31.44 -5.59 2.69
N LYS A 122 -30.24 -6.15 2.76
CA LYS A 122 -29.28 -6.00 3.85
C LYS A 122 -27.91 -5.70 3.31
N ILE A 123 -27.12 -5.02 4.13
CA ILE A 123 -25.67 -4.90 3.94
C ILE A 123 -25.00 -5.41 5.20
N TRP A 124 -24.10 -6.38 5.04
CA TRP A 124 -23.21 -6.86 6.07
C TRP A 124 -22.01 -5.91 6.20
N PHE A 125 -21.48 -5.71 7.40
CA PHE A 125 -20.32 -4.84 7.59
C PHE A 125 -19.48 -5.27 8.80
N SER A 126 -18.22 -4.86 8.80
CA SER A 126 -17.32 -4.88 9.95
C SER A 126 -17.13 -3.47 10.49
N GLY A 127 -16.98 -3.35 11.80
CA GLY A 127 -16.68 -2.09 12.46
C GLY A 127 -16.30 -2.31 13.92
N ALA A 128 -15.70 -1.31 14.53
CA ALA A 128 -15.26 -1.41 15.92
C ALA A 128 -16.42 -1.22 16.90
N VAL A 129 -16.46 -2.07 17.93
CA VAL A 129 -17.45 -2.03 19.01
C VAL A 129 -16.76 -2.21 20.36
N ARG A 130 -17.13 -1.39 21.32
CA ARG A 130 -16.62 -1.47 22.69
C ARG A 130 -17.32 -2.59 23.45
N THR A 131 -16.59 -3.33 24.27
CA THR A 131 -17.16 -4.38 25.14
C THR A 131 -18.35 -3.88 25.95
N GLY A 132 -19.49 -4.60 25.84
CA GLY A 132 -20.77 -4.27 26.49
C GLY A 132 -21.60 -3.19 25.76
N GLU A 133 -21.15 -2.75 24.59
CA GLU A 133 -21.90 -1.89 23.68
C GLU A 133 -22.31 -2.69 22.42
N THR A 134 -23.10 -2.09 21.56
CA THR A 134 -23.58 -2.64 20.29
C THR A 134 -23.39 -1.60 19.20
N PHE A 135 -23.50 -1.98 17.94
CA PHE A 135 -23.50 -1.03 16.80
C PHE A 135 -24.62 0.03 16.90
N SER A 136 -25.70 -0.27 17.63
CA SER A 136 -26.80 0.66 17.86
C SER A 136 -26.55 1.62 19.02
N THR A 137 -25.46 1.49 19.76
CA THR A 137 -25.09 2.39 20.86
C THR A 137 -24.63 3.73 20.29
N THR A 138 -25.41 4.80 20.52
CA THR A 138 -25.16 6.14 19.97
C THR A 138 -24.67 7.14 21.02
N GLU A 139 -24.64 6.77 22.28
CA GLU A 139 -24.19 7.66 23.35
C GLU A 139 -22.68 7.82 23.32
N LYS A 140 -22.21 8.96 22.81
CA LYS A 140 -20.84 9.41 23.05
C LYS A 140 -20.71 9.67 24.56
N LYS A 141 -19.92 8.88 25.25
CA LYS A 141 -19.58 9.13 26.66
C LYS A 141 -18.80 10.45 26.72
N GLU A 142 -19.54 11.54 27.05
CA GLU A 142 -18.93 12.85 27.21
C GLU A 142 -17.85 12.82 28.32
N GLY A 143 -16.69 13.41 28.01
CA GLY A 143 -15.76 13.98 28.97
C GLY A 143 -15.34 13.10 30.16
N LYS A 144 -15.02 11.82 29.94
CA LYS A 144 -14.33 11.07 31.00
C LYS A 144 -13.00 11.76 31.31
N MET A 145 -12.76 12.04 32.61
CA MET A 145 -11.43 12.45 33.04
C MET A 145 -10.37 11.47 32.51
N PRO A 146 -9.22 11.95 32.05
CA PRO A 146 -8.13 11.07 31.60
C PRO A 146 -7.84 10.00 32.65
N GLN A 147 -7.78 8.74 32.21
CA GLN A 147 -7.46 7.61 33.08
C GLN A 147 -6.16 6.97 32.61
N PRO A 148 -5.37 6.38 33.51
CA PRO A 148 -4.20 5.59 33.13
C PRO A 148 -4.62 4.43 32.22
N ILE A 149 -3.87 4.20 31.15
CA ILE A 149 -4.05 3.04 30.26
C ILE A 149 -3.20 1.90 30.80
N ARG A 150 -3.83 0.75 31.05
CA ARG A 150 -3.13 -0.46 31.48
C ARG A 150 -2.82 -1.33 30.26
N VAL A 151 -1.56 -1.46 29.94
CA VAL A 151 -1.06 -2.30 28.86
C VAL A 151 -0.63 -3.66 29.41
N THR A 152 -1.08 -4.75 28.80
CA THR A 152 -0.77 -6.13 29.19
C THR A 152 -0.19 -6.98 28.06
N ASN A 153 -0.36 -6.53 26.81
CA ASN A 153 0.10 -7.21 25.61
C ASN A 153 1.19 -6.39 24.92
N MET A 154 2.07 -7.06 24.15
CA MET A 154 3.09 -6.36 23.35
C MET A 154 2.46 -5.65 22.14
N LYS A 155 1.41 -6.21 21.54
CA LYS A 155 0.60 -5.56 20.47
C LYS A 155 -0.34 -4.50 21.09
N TYR A 156 0.19 -3.40 21.63
CA TYR A 156 -0.61 -2.38 22.32
C TYR A 156 -0.73 -1.06 21.59
N LYS A 157 -0.02 -0.89 20.49
CA LYS A 157 -0.07 0.31 19.65
C LYS A 157 0.02 -0.04 18.18
N ALA A 158 -0.51 0.83 17.33
CA ALA A 158 -0.43 0.74 15.88
C ALA A 158 -0.13 2.10 15.27
N ASP A 159 0.46 2.10 14.08
CA ASP A 159 0.62 3.32 13.30
C ASP A 159 -0.76 3.93 13.01
N PHE A 160 -0.86 5.22 12.74
CA PHE A 160 -2.10 6.00 12.63
C PHE A 160 -2.94 6.12 13.92
N VAL A 161 -3.01 5.06 14.73
CA VAL A 161 -3.89 4.97 15.90
C VAL A 161 -3.20 5.44 17.19
N GLY A 162 -1.91 5.12 17.34
CA GLY A 162 -1.18 5.27 18.59
C GLY A 162 -1.44 4.11 19.53
N VAL A 163 -1.64 4.39 20.82
CA VAL A 163 -2.01 3.35 21.80
C VAL A 163 -3.42 2.84 21.47
N LEU A 164 -3.54 1.53 21.27
CA LEU A 164 -4.80 0.89 20.92
C LEU A 164 -5.85 1.06 22.02
N PRO A 165 -7.09 1.38 21.67
CA PRO A 165 -8.17 1.46 22.64
C PRO A 165 -8.37 0.09 23.31
N GLN A 166 -8.54 0.09 24.62
CA GLN A 166 -8.75 -1.14 25.38
C GLN A 166 -10.21 -1.58 25.27
N GLU A 167 -10.43 -2.90 25.21
CA GLU A 167 -11.77 -3.48 25.17
C GLU A 167 -12.62 -3.00 23.98
N VAL A 168 -11.98 -2.69 22.84
CA VAL A 168 -12.63 -2.39 21.57
C VAL A 168 -12.22 -3.47 20.59
N TYR A 169 -13.19 -4.08 19.94
CA TYR A 169 -12.98 -5.18 18.99
C TYR A 169 -13.75 -4.92 17.71
N THR A 170 -13.18 -5.29 16.59
CA THR A 170 -13.91 -5.34 15.32
C THR A 170 -14.98 -6.42 15.40
N GLN A 171 -16.21 -6.06 15.10
CA GLN A 171 -17.35 -6.97 15.11
C GLN A 171 -18.06 -6.96 13.76
N ILE A 172 -18.87 -7.97 13.50
CA ILE A 172 -19.71 -8.07 12.31
C ILE A 172 -21.15 -7.76 12.67
N GLY A 173 -21.76 -6.90 11.89
CA GLY A 173 -23.17 -6.57 11.96
C GLY A 173 -23.80 -6.52 10.56
N TYR A 174 -25.09 -6.24 10.52
CA TYR A 174 -25.77 -5.91 9.28
C TYR A 174 -26.80 -4.80 9.48
N VAL A 175 -27.07 -4.07 8.41
CA VAL A 175 -28.11 -3.04 8.38
C VAL A 175 -29.21 -3.45 7.42
N ASP A 176 -30.47 -3.29 7.84
CA ASP A 176 -31.65 -3.40 6.97
C ASP A 176 -31.81 -2.08 6.20
N ILE A 177 -31.79 -2.17 4.87
CA ILE A 177 -31.76 -0.98 4.01
C ILE A 177 -33.05 -0.16 4.07
N ALA A 178 -34.19 -0.81 4.25
CA ALA A 178 -35.49 -0.13 4.26
C ALA A 178 -35.72 0.67 5.55
N THR A 179 -35.29 0.12 6.67
CA THR A 179 -35.56 0.67 8.02
C THR A 179 -34.34 1.40 8.60
N CYS A 180 -33.14 1.19 8.06
CA CYS A 180 -31.87 1.59 8.66
C CYS A 180 -31.62 0.98 10.06
N ALA A 181 -32.31 -0.10 10.40
CA ALA A 181 -32.08 -0.81 11.64
C ALA A 181 -30.78 -1.61 11.56
N VAL A 182 -29.92 -1.44 12.55
CA VAL A 182 -28.62 -2.12 12.65
C VAL A 182 -28.74 -3.25 13.66
N PHE A 183 -28.13 -4.39 13.33
CA PHE A 183 -28.13 -5.60 14.12
C PHE A 183 -26.72 -6.15 14.28
N ASP A 184 -26.38 -6.58 15.48
CA ASP A 184 -25.13 -7.26 15.77
C ASP A 184 -25.20 -8.73 15.33
N PHE A 185 -24.13 -9.23 14.71
CA PHE A 185 -23.99 -10.64 14.34
C PHE A 185 -23.00 -11.37 15.22
N THR A 186 -21.86 -10.72 15.53
CA THR A 186 -20.85 -11.19 16.48
C THR A 186 -20.77 -10.25 17.69
N SER A 187 -20.27 -10.74 18.82
CA SER A 187 -20.13 -9.96 20.05
C SER A 187 -19.04 -10.52 21.00
N GLU A 188 -18.20 -11.42 20.51
CA GLU A 188 -17.11 -12.00 21.27
C GLU A 188 -15.97 -10.99 21.48
N PRO A 189 -15.17 -11.10 22.55
CA PRO A 189 -14.04 -10.20 22.81
C PRO A 189 -12.81 -10.56 21.93
N PHE A 190 -13.02 -10.66 20.63
CA PHE A 190 -12.05 -10.90 19.58
C PHE A 190 -12.42 -10.09 18.34
N ASP A 191 -11.43 -9.77 17.52
CA ASP A 191 -11.66 -9.13 16.23
C ASP A 191 -12.25 -10.13 15.23
N HIS A 192 -13.36 -9.73 14.62
CA HIS A 192 -14.05 -10.47 13.56
C HIS A 192 -14.12 -9.61 12.31
N THR A 193 -13.43 -9.99 11.26
CA THR A 193 -13.46 -9.28 9.98
C THR A 193 -14.36 -10.02 9.00
N LEU A 194 -15.26 -9.27 8.36
CA LEU A 194 -16.07 -9.80 7.26
C LEU A 194 -15.23 -9.84 5.98
N GLU A 195 -15.07 -11.04 5.43
CA GLU A 195 -14.30 -11.26 4.20
C GLU A 195 -15.21 -11.39 2.96
N ALA A 196 -16.23 -12.23 3.03
CA ALA A 196 -17.14 -12.45 1.90
C ALA A 196 -18.55 -12.91 2.33
N VAL A 197 -19.52 -12.74 1.43
CA VAL A 197 -20.90 -13.25 1.54
C VAL A 197 -21.19 -14.16 0.35
N SER A 198 -21.74 -15.36 0.58
CA SER A 198 -22.11 -16.29 -0.50
C SER A 198 -23.23 -15.73 -1.41
N HIS A 199 -23.26 -16.15 -2.68
CA HIS A 199 -24.25 -15.67 -3.65
C HIS A 199 -25.68 -16.15 -3.31
N ASP A 200 -25.83 -17.27 -2.59
CA ASP A 200 -27.14 -17.72 -2.09
C ASP A 200 -27.57 -16.99 -0.79
N GLY A 201 -26.68 -16.21 -0.21
CA GLY A 201 -26.91 -15.40 0.99
C GLY A 201 -27.04 -16.18 2.29
N LYS A 202 -26.55 -17.43 2.33
CA LYS A 202 -26.64 -18.30 3.52
C LYS A 202 -25.35 -18.39 4.32
N GLN A 203 -24.22 -18.02 3.73
CA GLN A 203 -22.90 -18.18 4.35
C GLN A 203 -22.11 -16.86 4.35
N LEU A 204 -21.26 -16.71 5.36
CA LEU A 204 -20.22 -15.69 5.43
C LEU A 204 -18.87 -16.36 5.54
N VAL A 205 -17.84 -15.79 4.93
CA VAL A 205 -16.47 -16.04 5.36
C VAL A 205 -16.04 -14.90 6.26
N ILE A 206 -15.52 -15.25 7.42
CA ILE A 206 -15.00 -14.30 8.41
C ILE A 206 -13.57 -14.67 8.77
N ALA A 207 -12.78 -13.67 9.11
CA ALA A 207 -11.47 -13.87 9.71
C ALA A 207 -11.58 -13.60 11.22
N VAL A 208 -11.14 -14.56 12.06
CA VAL A 208 -11.19 -14.44 13.51
C VAL A 208 -10.09 -15.23 14.19
N ASN A 209 -9.31 -14.57 15.05
CA ASN A 209 -8.36 -15.23 15.91
C ASN A 209 -8.85 -15.22 17.37
N ARG A 210 -9.18 -16.38 17.91
CA ARG A 210 -9.65 -16.56 19.30
C ARG A 210 -8.53 -16.97 20.26
N ASN A 211 -7.25 -16.90 19.80
CA ASN A 211 -6.13 -17.19 20.68
C ASN A 211 -5.96 -16.11 21.73
N LYS A 212 -5.75 -16.51 22.98
CA LYS A 212 -5.51 -15.56 24.08
C LYS A 212 -4.10 -14.99 24.08
N ASN A 213 -3.13 -15.69 23.50
CA ASN A 213 -1.74 -15.23 23.39
C ASN A 213 -1.50 -14.62 22.02
N VAL A 214 -1.96 -13.39 21.84
CA VAL A 214 -1.88 -12.66 20.57
C VAL A 214 -0.49 -12.09 20.27
N ASP A 215 0.43 -12.05 21.23
CA ASP A 215 1.72 -11.37 21.08
C ASP A 215 2.65 -12.04 20.06
N HIS A 216 2.63 -13.37 20.02
CA HIS A 216 3.41 -14.19 19.08
C HIS A 216 2.54 -15.02 18.14
N ASP A 217 1.25 -14.76 18.13
CA ASP A 217 0.32 -15.38 17.22
C ASP A 217 -0.01 -14.43 16.08
N PHE A 218 0.31 -14.85 14.87
CA PHE A 218 0.07 -14.13 13.62
C PHE A 218 -0.87 -14.92 12.70
N SER A 219 -1.63 -15.87 13.25
CA SER A 219 -2.71 -16.51 12.52
C SER A 219 -3.90 -15.57 12.38
N LEU A 220 -4.58 -15.68 11.26
CA LEU A 220 -5.87 -15.07 11.03
C LEU A 220 -6.77 -16.13 10.38
N PRO A 221 -7.29 -17.08 11.19
CA PRO A 221 -8.10 -18.18 10.69
C PRO A 221 -9.29 -17.71 9.87
N LEU A 222 -9.46 -18.30 8.68
CA LEU A 222 -10.64 -18.11 7.85
C LEU A 222 -11.70 -19.15 8.21
N VAL A 223 -12.89 -18.66 8.54
CA VAL A 223 -14.00 -19.49 9.01
C VAL A 223 -15.23 -19.23 8.14
N LEU A 224 -15.81 -20.31 7.61
CA LEU A 224 -17.10 -20.29 6.94
C LEU A 224 -18.21 -20.42 7.98
N VAL A 225 -19.14 -19.47 8.00
CA VAL A 225 -20.23 -19.39 8.96
C VAL A 225 -21.57 -19.52 8.26
N ASP A 226 -22.39 -20.49 8.65
CA ASP A 226 -23.80 -20.54 8.25
C ASP A 226 -24.59 -19.46 9.00
N ILE A 227 -25.26 -18.57 8.26
CA ILE A 227 -25.90 -17.38 8.83
C ILE A 227 -27.06 -17.72 9.76
N GLU A 228 -27.82 -18.78 9.45
CA GLU A 228 -29.02 -19.17 10.20
C GLU A 228 -28.66 -19.95 11.48
N THR A 229 -27.82 -20.96 11.32
CA THR A 229 -27.48 -21.88 12.41
C THR A 229 -26.32 -21.42 13.26
N LYS A 230 -25.50 -20.49 12.77
CA LYS A 230 -24.22 -20.04 13.37
C LYS A 230 -23.17 -21.14 13.43
N ASN A 231 -23.35 -22.23 12.69
CA ASN A 231 -22.32 -23.27 12.60
C ASN A 231 -21.11 -22.76 11.85
N GLU A 232 -19.93 -23.08 12.38
CA GLU A 232 -18.65 -22.68 11.83
C GLU A 232 -17.94 -23.90 11.21
N THR A 233 -17.34 -23.68 10.04
CA THR A 233 -16.42 -24.63 9.39
C THR A 233 -15.09 -23.93 9.16
N MET A 234 -14.00 -24.50 9.66
CA MET A 234 -12.66 -23.97 9.46
C MET A 234 -12.24 -24.18 8.00
N ILE A 235 -11.88 -23.10 7.30
CA ILE A 235 -11.28 -23.11 5.96
C ILE A 235 -9.77 -23.21 6.12
N LEU A 236 -9.20 -22.36 6.98
CA LEU A 236 -7.77 -22.23 7.18
C LEU A 236 -7.47 -21.86 8.63
N ASP A 237 -6.45 -22.52 9.23
CA ASP A 237 -5.88 -22.19 10.54
C ASP A 237 -4.35 -22.35 10.48
N GLU A 238 -3.70 -21.35 9.91
CA GLU A 238 -2.25 -21.29 9.77
C GLU A 238 -1.70 -19.96 10.26
N GLN A 239 -0.43 -19.98 10.71
CA GLN A 239 0.31 -18.75 10.98
C GLN A 239 0.64 -18.06 9.65
N GLY A 240 0.13 -16.85 9.44
CA GLY A 240 0.32 -16.12 8.19
C GLY A 240 -0.65 -14.97 8.02
N TYR A 241 -0.65 -14.46 6.80
CA TYR A 241 -1.54 -13.38 6.37
C TYR A 241 -2.37 -13.90 5.19
N PHE A 242 -3.68 -13.99 5.38
CA PHE A 242 -4.64 -14.48 4.40
C PHE A 242 -5.86 -13.57 4.36
N GLY A 243 -6.44 -13.36 3.18
CA GLY A 243 -7.62 -12.51 3.00
C GLY A 243 -8.05 -12.44 1.53
N GLU A 244 -8.70 -11.35 1.16
CA GLU A 244 -9.19 -11.11 -0.21
C GLU A 244 -10.07 -12.26 -0.73
N VAL A 245 -11.02 -12.65 0.08
CA VAL A 245 -11.84 -13.85 -0.12
C VAL A 245 -12.95 -13.60 -1.14
N ALA A 246 -13.15 -14.54 -2.06
CA ALA A 246 -14.24 -14.50 -3.03
C ALA A 246 -14.87 -15.88 -3.25
N PHE A 247 -16.21 -15.95 -3.23
CA PHE A 247 -16.96 -17.15 -3.63
C PHE A 247 -17.02 -17.29 -5.15
N SER A 248 -16.92 -18.53 -5.67
CA SER A 248 -17.33 -18.82 -7.05
C SER A 248 -18.83 -18.58 -7.25
N LYS A 249 -19.28 -18.40 -8.51
CA LYS A 249 -20.67 -18.07 -8.82
C LYS A 249 -21.69 -19.09 -8.33
N ASP A 250 -21.31 -20.34 -8.19
CA ASP A 250 -22.13 -21.45 -7.68
C ASP A 250 -21.94 -21.70 -6.17
N ASP A 251 -21.14 -20.85 -5.50
CA ASP A 251 -20.73 -20.95 -4.09
C ASP A 251 -19.98 -22.24 -3.72
N ARG A 252 -19.55 -23.03 -4.70
CA ARG A 252 -18.81 -24.26 -4.43
C ARG A 252 -17.39 -23.99 -3.98
N TYR A 253 -16.72 -23.05 -4.60
CA TYR A 253 -15.34 -22.73 -4.34
C TYR A 253 -15.22 -21.40 -3.58
N ILE A 254 -14.22 -21.32 -2.71
CA ILE A 254 -13.83 -20.11 -2.01
C ILE A 254 -12.36 -19.85 -2.33
N ALA A 255 -12.08 -18.80 -3.12
CA ALA A 255 -10.73 -18.35 -3.39
C ALA A 255 -10.29 -17.34 -2.33
N TYR A 256 -9.00 -17.33 -2.01
CA TYR A 256 -8.37 -16.33 -1.15
C TYR A 256 -6.89 -16.18 -1.51
N THR A 257 -6.29 -15.05 -1.15
CA THR A 257 -4.86 -14.81 -1.31
C THR A 257 -4.15 -14.86 0.03
N GLY A 258 -2.83 -15.03 0.00
CA GLY A 258 -2.03 -14.93 1.22
C GLY A 258 -0.82 -15.85 1.25
N TYR A 259 -0.20 -15.92 2.43
CA TYR A 259 0.98 -16.74 2.67
C TYR A 259 1.11 -17.19 4.11
N ALA A 260 1.64 -18.40 4.30
CA ALA A 260 2.09 -18.88 5.60
C ALA A 260 3.47 -18.29 5.95
N LEU A 261 3.81 -18.20 7.24
CA LEU A 261 5.08 -17.59 7.71
C LEU A 261 6.32 -18.50 7.50
N THR A 262 6.43 -19.20 6.37
CA THR A 262 7.59 -20.05 6.06
C THR A 262 8.91 -19.30 6.07
N PHE A 263 8.90 -18.10 5.50
CA PHE A 263 10.01 -17.16 5.53
C PHE A 263 9.65 -15.89 6.32
N ALA A 264 8.88 -16.05 7.43
CA ALA A 264 8.24 -14.93 8.12
C ALA A 264 7.36 -14.10 7.17
N ASN A 265 7.28 -12.79 7.36
CA ASN A 265 6.48 -11.91 6.49
C ASN A 265 7.17 -11.55 5.15
N VAL A 266 8.25 -12.22 4.77
CA VAL A 266 8.88 -12.10 3.44
C VAL A 266 8.47 -13.25 2.52
N THR A 267 7.58 -14.12 2.97
CA THR A 267 7.01 -15.18 2.14
C THR A 267 6.13 -14.56 1.06
N GLN A 268 6.31 -14.98 -0.19
CA GLN A 268 5.49 -14.54 -1.31
C GLN A 268 4.05 -15.04 -1.16
N ALA A 269 3.08 -14.20 -1.49
CA ALA A 269 1.68 -14.56 -1.46
C ALA A 269 1.29 -15.44 -2.65
N ASP A 270 0.35 -16.33 -2.42
CA ASP A 270 -0.25 -17.25 -3.39
C ASP A 270 -1.77 -17.07 -3.48
N VAL A 271 -2.37 -17.66 -4.54
CA VAL A 271 -3.83 -17.85 -4.66
C VAL A 271 -4.18 -19.26 -4.24
N PHE A 272 -5.11 -19.37 -3.30
CA PHE A 272 -5.66 -20.63 -2.80
C PHE A 272 -7.14 -20.76 -3.16
N VAL A 273 -7.59 -22.00 -3.37
CA VAL A 273 -9.00 -22.31 -3.60
C VAL A 273 -9.42 -23.46 -2.72
N TYR A 274 -10.39 -23.20 -1.84
CA TYR A 274 -11.04 -24.20 -0.98
C TYR A 274 -12.30 -24.75 -1.68
N ASP A 275 -12.40 -26.06 -1.85
CA ASP A 275 -13.58 -26.76 -2.40
C ASP A 275 -14.49 -27.22 -1.26
N GLN A 276 -15.65 -26.57 -1.10
CA GLN A 276 -16.64 -26.91 -0.07
C GLN A 276 -17.17 -28.34 -0.19
N SER A 277 -17.13 -28.95 -1.37
CA SER A 277 -17.67 -30.31 -1.58
C SER A 277 -16.85 -31.40 -0.94
N ASN A 278 -15.56 -31.18 -0.71
CA ASN A 278 -14.64 -32.19 -0.16
C ASN A 278 -13.76 -31.66 0.97
N GLY A 279 -13.81 -30.35 1.27
CA GLY A 279 -13.02 -29.69 2.31
C GLY A 279 -11.52 -29.59 2.01
N GLN A 280 -11.12 -29.62 0.74
CA GLN A 280 -9.70 -29.57 0.32
C GLN A 280 -9.35 -28.18 -0.21
N THR A 281 -8.12 -27.73 0.08
CA THR A 281 -7.55 -26.51 -0.46
C THR A 281 -6.51 -26.84 -1.52
N MET A 282 -6.54 -26.13 -2.63
CA MET A 282 -5.52 -26.14 -3.69
C MET A 282 -4.75 -24.81 -3.67
N ASN A 283 -3.43 -24.84 -3.78
CA ASN A 283 -2.62 -23.68 -4.11
C ASN A 283 -2.48 -23.62 -5.63
N LEU A 284 -3.14 -22.65 -6.27
CA LEU A 284 -3.15 -22.52 -7.72
C LEU A 284 -1.84 -21.96 -8.27
N THR A 285 -1.11 -21.18 -7.48
CA THR A 285 0.08 -20.44 -7.93
C THR A 285 1.40 -21.02 -7.40
N ALA A 286 1.38 -22.20 -6.75
CA ALA A 286 2.56 -22.86 -6.19
C ALA A 286 3.76 -23.03 -7.14
N GLY A 287 3.51 -22.97 -8.46
CA GLY A 287 4.56 -23.06 -9.50
C GLY A 287 5.15 -21.70 -9.91
N ILE A 288 4.67 -20.59 -9.36
CA ILE A 288 5.11 -19.23 -9.69
C ILE A 288 6.05 -18.73 -8.60
N ASP A 289 7.25 -18.30 -8.98
CA ASP A 289 8.21 -17.69 -8.06
C ASP A 289 8.13 -16.15 -8.12
N ALA A 290 6.92 -15.63 -7.87
CA ALA A 290 6.61 -14.20 -7.81
C ALA A 290 5.37 -13.98 -6.92
N PRO A 291 5.27 -12.87 -6.17
CA PRO A 291 4.15 -12.63 -5.26
C PRO A 291 2.87 -12.28 -6.00
N ILE A 292 1.77 -12.83 -5.52
CA ILE A 292 0.42 -12.40 -5.87
C ILE A 292 0.14 -11.07 -5.14
N GLY A 293 -0.54 -10.14 -5.80
CA GLY A 293 -0.84 -8.81 -5.29
C GLY A 293 0.04 -7.71 -5.89
N ASP A 294 -0.12 -6.51 -5.37
CA ASP A 294 0.58 -5.30 -5.78
C ASP A 294 1.69 -4.95 -4.78
N GLU A 295 2.94 -5.25 -5.15
CA GLU A 295 4.13 -4.93 -4.36
C GLU A 295 4.82 -3.64 -4.81
N SER A 296 4.27 -2.95 -5.82
CA SER A 296 4.84 -1.71 -6.35
C SER A 296 4.53 -0.52 -5.46
N ILE A 297 5.54 0.28 -5.16
CA ILE A 297 5.36 1.51 -4.39
C ILE A 297 5.15 2.71 -5.29
N SER A 298 4.28 3.62 -4.85
CA SER A 298 4.04 4.92 -5.46
C SER A 298 3.79 5.97 -4.37
N ASP A 299 4.08 7.23 -4.66
CA ASP A 299 3.77 8.36 -3.77
C ASP A 299 2.51 9.12 -4.21
N HIS A 300 1.82 8.66 -5.25
CA HIS A 300 0.70 9.36 -5.87
C HIS A 300 -0.65 8.65 -5.71
N LEU A 301 -0.70 7.33 -5.76
CA LEU A 301 -1.95 6.56 -5.76
C LEU A 301 -2.65 6.62 -4.39
N GLN A 302 -3.75 7.37 -4.34
CA GLN A 302 -4.51 7.64 -3.11
C GLN A 302 -5.75 6.76 -3.03
N GLN A 303 -5.98 6.14 -1.87
CA GLN A 303 -7.16 5.32 -1.60
C GLN A 303 -7.34 4.10 -2.53
N THR A 304 -6.26 3.55 -3.05
CA THR A 304 -6.29 2.28 -3.75
C THR A 304 -6.66 1.17 -2.77
N ILE A 305 -7.60 0.31 -3.17
CA ILE A 305 -8.01 -0.88 -2.43
C ILE A 305 -7.63 -2.07 -3.29
N ALA A 306 -6.99 -3.07 -2.71
CA ALA A 306 -6.68 -4.32 -3.41
C ALA A 306 -7.98 -4.94 -3.94
N PRO A 307 -8.07 -5.23 -5.25
CA PRO A 307 -9.30 -5.80 -5.81
C PRO A 307 -9.56 -7.24 -5.33
N GLY A 308 -8.50 -7.93 -4.87
CA GLY A 308 -8.58 -9.33 -4.51
C GLY A 308 -8.69 -10.25 -5.72
N VAL A 309 -9.31 -11.42 -5.54
CA VAL A 309 -9.55 -12.39 -6.61
C VAL A 309 -10.92 -12.17 -7.21
N VAL A 310 -11.02 -12.10 -8.53
CA VAL A 310 -12.29 -11.96 -9.26
C VAL A 310 -12.62 -13.25 -10.02
N TRP A 311 -13.80 -13.83 -9.75
CA TRP A 311 -14.33 -14.99 -10.45
C TRP A 311 -15.18 -14.59 -11.67
N THR A 312 -15.04 -15.33 -12.75
CA THR A 312 -15.90 -15.23 -13.93
C THR A 312 -16.89 -16.40 -14.02
N GLU A 313 -17.87 -16.32 -14.92
CA GLU A 313 -18.91 -17.37 -15.09
C GLU A 313 -18.35 -18.71 -15.57
N ASP A 314 -17.22 -18.71 -16.26
CA ASP A 314 -16.52 -19.90 -16.75
C ASP A 314 -15.48 -20.45 -15.76
N GLU A 315 -15.60 -20.09 -14.48
CA GLU A 315 -14.75 -20.53 -13.37
C GLU A 315 -13.26 -20.17 -13.53
N GLN A 316 -12.95 -19.09 -14.24
CA GLN A 316 -11.61 -18.50 -14.24
C GLN A 316 -11.46 -17.50 -13.08
N LEU A 317 -10.24 -17.42 -12.56
CA LEU A 317 -9.87 -16.46 -11.52
C LEU A 317 -8.94 -15.41 -12.11
N TYR A 318 -9.18 -14.15 -11.77
CA TYR A 318 -8.30 -13.04 -12.12
C TYR A 318 -7.69 -12.45 -10.86
N PHE A 319 -6.40 -12.14 -10.91
CA PHE A 319 -5.64 -11.58 -9.79
C PHE A 319 -4.43 -10.79 -10.27
N GLN A 320 -3.92 -9.91 -9.42
CA GLN A 320 -2.65 -9.20 -9.66
C GLN A 320 -1.46 -10.11 -9.34
N LEU A 321 -0.37 -9.90 -10.08
CA LEU A 321 0.93 -10.51 -9.82
C LEU A 321 2.03 -9.48 -10.08
N SER A 322 2.96 -9.36 -9.14
CA SER A 322 4.10 -8.46 -9.21
C SER A 322 5.35 -9.20 -9.67
N SER A 323 5.96 -8.77 -10.78
CA SER A 323 7.17 -9.38 -11.31
C SER A 323 8.02 -8.41 -12.11
N MET A 324 9.32 -8.34 -11.81
CA MET A 324 10.31 -7.55 -12.57
C MET A 324 9.94 -6.07 -12.76
N GLY A 325 9.32 -5.46 -11.73
CA GLY A 325 8.85 -4.08 -11.77
C GLY A 325 7.44 -3.89 -12.36
N ASP A 326 6.86 -4.91 -12.94
CA ASP A 326 5.46 -4.92 -13.41
C ASP A 326 4.49 -5.30 -12.30
N VAL A 327 3.29 -4.75 -12.35
CA VAL A 327 2.11 -5.29 -11.70
C VAL A 327 1.06 -5.53 -12.76
N ARG A 328 0.74 -6.80 -13.01
CA ARG A 328 -0.09 -7.22 -14.13
C ARG A 328 -1.30 -8.00 -13.67
N LEU A 329 -2.37 -7.96 -14.45
CA LEU A 329 -3.50 -8.86 -14.29
C LEU A 329 -3.15 -10.22 -14.90
N TYR A 330 -3.39 -11.28 -14.16
CA TYR A 330 -3.26 -12.68 -14.57
C TYR A 330 -4.60 -13.38 -14.48
N ALA A 331 -4.76 -14.42 -15.27
CA ALA A 331 -5.87 -15.35 -15.20
C ALA A 331 -5.37 -16.74 -14.83
N ALA A 332 -6.16 -17.47 -14.04
CA ALA A 332 -5.93 -18.87 -13.72
C ALA A 332 -7.20 -19.70 -13.90
N THR A 333 -7.01 -20.96 -14.27
CA THR A 333 -8.07 -21.97 -14.29
C THR A 333 -7.89 -22.96 -13.15
N LEU A 334 -8.94 -23.66 -12.75
CA LEU A 334 -8.89 -24.61 -11.63
C LEU A 334 -7.99 -25.83 -11.89
N ASP A 335 -7.62 -26.12 -13.13
CA ASP A 335 -6.64 -27.15 -13.49
C ASP A 335 -5.18 -26.67 -13.42
N GLY A 336 -4.96 -25.39 -13.01
CA GLY A 336 -3.65 -24.83 -12.73
C GLY A 336 -2.97 -24.16 -13.92
N ALA A 337 -3.66 -23.91 -15.05
CA ALA A 337 -3.14 -23.09 -16.11
C ALA A 337 -3.18 -21.61 -15.72
N ILE A 338 -2.05 -20.89 -15.89
CA ILE A 338 -1.92 -19.47 -15.53
C ILE A 338 -1.32 -18.72 -16.70
N TYR A 339 -1.90 -17.55 -17.03
CA TYR A 339 -1.44 -16.73 -18.14
C TYR A 339 -1.68 -15.24 -17.88
N PRO A 340 -0.81 -14.35 -18.40
CA PRO A 340 -1.00 -12.91 -18.25
C PRO A 340 -2.21 -12.44 -19.08
N ALA A 341 -3.03 -11.58 -18.48
CA ALA A 341 -4.16 -10.95 -19.14
C ALA A 341 -3.85 -9.52 -19.61
N THR A 342 -2.74 -8.92 -19.13
CA THR A 342 -2.29 -7.57 -19.51
C THR A 342 -0.85 -7.54 -20.00
N GLY A 343 -0.42 -6.39 -20.57
CA GLY A 343 0.90 -6.17 -21.14
C GLY A 343 2.01 -6.03 -20.09
N GLU A 344 3.21 -5.64 -20.54
CA GLU A 344 4.41 -5.42 -19.74
C GLU A 344 4.69 -3.91 -19.60
N GLU A 345 5.61 -3.56 -18.69
CA GLU A 345 6.06 -2.20 -18.41
C GLU A 345 4.93 -1.29 -17.93
N GLU A 346 4.06 -1.82 -17.06
CA GLU A 346 2.95 -1.08 -16.51
C GLU A 346 2.62 -1.49 -15.06
N HIS A 347 1.89 -0.61 -14.39
CA HIS A 347 1.33 -0.86 -13.07
C HIS A 347 -0.20 -0.87 -13.16
N VAL A 348 -0.78 -2.06 -13.18
CA VAL A 348 -2.22 -2.26 -13.02
C VAL A 348 -2.52 -2.27 -11.54
N TYR A 349 -2.91 -1.13 -10.97
CA TYR A 349 -3.14 -0.97 -9.52
C TYR A 349 -4.61 -1.12 -9.09
N GLY A 350 -5.49 -1.42 -10.02
CA GLY A 350 -6.89 -1.75 -9.75
C GLY A 350 -7.55 -2.31 -10.98
N TYR A 351 -8.49 -3.22 -10.78
CA TYR A 351 -9.21 -3.86 -11.88
C TYR A 351 -10.57 -4.39 -11.43
N ASP A 352 -11.43 -4.62 -12.42
CA ASP A 352 -12.59 -5.49 -12.34
C ASP A 352 -12.77 -6.19 -13.69
N VAL A 353 -13.37 -7.37 -13.71
CA VAL A 353 -13.48 -8.21 -14.92
C VAL A 353 -14.95 -8.47 -15.21
N ALA A 354 -15.33 -8.30 -16.48
CA ALA A 354 -16.68 -8.62 -16.93
C ALA A 354 -17.03 -10.09 -16.62
N THR A 355 -18.28 -10.34 -16.26
CA THR A 355 -18.74 -11.65 -15.79
C THR A 355 -18.46 -12.78 -16.80
N ASN A 356 -18.50 -12.47 -18.09
CA ASN A 356 -18.21 -13.38 -19.21
C ASN A 356 -16.73 -13.37 -19.67
N ALA A 357 -15.84 -12.70 -18.94
CA ALA A 357 -14.41 -12.55 -19.27
C ALA A 357 -14.10 -11.91 -20.64
N GLU A 358 -15.05 -11.20 -21.27
CA GLU A 358 -14.77 -10.53 -22.55
C GLU A 358 -13.80 -9.36 -22.41
N PHE A 359 -13.89 -8.62 -21.30
CA PHE A 359 -13.01 -7.47 -21.03
C PHE A 359 -12.76 -7.27 -19.55
N ALA A 360 -11.72 -6.51 -19.24
CA ALA A 360 -11.43 -5.98 -17.92
C ALA A 360 -11.47 -4.44 -17.95
N LEU A 361 -11.90 -3.85 -16.84
CA LEU A 361 -11.62 -2.47 -16.50
C LEU A 361 -10.34 -2.42 -15.68
N LEU A 362 -9.43 -1.54 -16.06
CA LEU A 362 -8.11 -1.44 -15.47
C LEU A 362 -7.83 0.00 -15.08
N THR A 363 -7.34 0.24 -13.88
CA THR A 363 -6.63 1.49 -13.57
C THR A 363 -5.14 1.24 -13.73
N VAL A 364 -4.52 1.99 -14.64
CA VAL A 364 -3.12 1.77 -15.06
C VAL A 364 -2.32 3.04 -14.93
N SER A 365 -1.18 2.93 -14.25
CA SER A 365 -0.11 3.93 -14.19
C SER A 365 1.08 3.45 -15.01
N THR A 366 1.88 4.40 -15.50
CA THR A 366 3.21 4.17 -16.08
C THR A 366 4.18 5.20 -15.51
N MET A 367 5.45 5.10 -15.80
CA MET A 367 6.47 6.04 -15.28
C MET A 367 6.21 7.49 -15.64
N THR A 368 5.45 7.75 -16.71
CA THR A 368 5.10 9.10 -17.18
C THR A 368 3.60 9.38 -17.23
N ASN A 369 2.79 8.51 -16.59
CA ASN A 369 1.35 8.73 -16.46
C ASN A 369 0.89 8.38 -15.04
N PRO A 370 0.35 9.34 -14.27
CA PRO A 370 -0.12 9.10 -12.89
C PRO A 370 -1.21 8.03 -12.76
N GLY A 371 -1.95 7.79 -13.83
CA GLY A 371 -2.98 6.75 -13.88
C GLY A 371 -4.31 7.25 -14.44
N GLU A 372 -4.96 6.35 -15.18
CA GLU A 372 -6.28 6.55 -15.79
C GLU A 372 -7.03 5.22 -15.86
N LEU A 373 -8.34 5.28 -16.17
CA LEU A 373 -9.18 4.11 -16.37
C LEU A 373 -9.13 3.67 -17.84
N TYR A 374 -9.00 2.38 -18.04
CA TYR A 374 -8.97 1.73 -19.36
C TYR A 374 -9.95 0.56 -19.42
N ARG A 375 -10.45 0.26 -20.61
CA ARG A 375 -11.10 -1.01 -20.94
C ARG A 375 -10.16 -1.83 -21.82
N GLN A 376 -9.91 -3.06 -21.47
CA GLN A 376 -9.09 -3.99 -22.27
C GLN A 376 -9.89 -5.23 -22.63
N THR A 377 -9.95 -5.57 -23.91
CA THR A 377 -10.47 -6.86 -24.38
C THR A 377 -9.48 -7.95 -24.03
N ILE A 378 -9.88 -8.94 -23.23
CA ILE A 378 -8.97 -9.97 -22.70
C ILE A 378 -8.38 -10.83 -23.82
N ALA A 379 -9.20 -11.29 -24.75
CA ALA A 379 -8.77 -12.19 -25.81
C ALA A 379 -7.75 -11.58 -26.80
N THR A 380 -7.78 -10.26 -27.00
CA THR A 380 -6.93 -9.58 -28.00
C THR A 380 -5.88 -8.66 -27.39
N GLY A 381 -6.04 -8.30 -26.12
CA GLY A 381 -5.23 -7.27 -25.46
C GLY A 381 -5.51 -5.84 -25.96
N GLU A 382 -6.50 -5.65 -26.84
CA GLU A 382 -6.87 -4.32 -27.35
C GLU A 382 -7.39 -3.46 -26.21
N ARG A 383 -6.77 -2.26 -26.03
CA ARG A 383 -7.04 -1.37 -24.92
C ARG A 383 -7.57 -0.02 -25.39
N THR A 384 -8.62 0.46 -24.73
CA THR A 384 -9.22 1.79 -24.93
C THR A 384 -9.12 2.59 -23.64
N LYS A 385 -8.57 3.80 -23.73
CA LYS A 385 -8.54 4.77 -22.61
C LYS A 385 -9.94 5.33 -22.40
N LEU A 386 -10.47 5.25 -21.19
CA LEU A 386 -11.81 5.69 -20.84
C LEU A 386 -11.86 7.05 -20.14
N THR A 387 -10.78 7.44 -19.46
CA THR A 387 -10.71 8.71 -18.72
C THR A 387 -9.48 9.54 -19.10
N SER A 388 -9.50 10.83 -18.74
CA SER A 388 -8.44 11.78 -19.06
C SER A 388 -8.28 12.84 -17.96
N PHE A 389 -8.38 12.41 -16.69
CA PHE A 389 -8.32 13.32 -15.54
C PHE A 389 -6.98 14.03 -15.38
N ASN A 390 -5.89 13.41 -15.81
CA ASN A 390 -4.53 13.95 -15.73
C ASN A 390 -4.03 14.57 -17.03
N GLU A 391 -4.81 14.49 -18.12
CA GLU A 391 -4.35 14.90 -19.45
C GLU A 391 -4.05 16.39 -19.58
N ASP A 392 -4.83 17.25 -18.94
CA ASP A 392 -4.61 18.70 -19.01
C ASP A 392 -3.35 19.13 -18.24
N TRP A 393 -2.96 18.40 -17.22
CA TRP A 393 -1.68 18.56 -16.54
C TRP A 393 -0.55 18.01 -17.42
N LEU A 394 -0.67 16.80 -17.97
CA LEU A 394 0.33 16.16 -18.85
C LEU A 394 0.63 16.97 -20.12
N LYS A 395 -0.34 17.74 -20.62
CA LYS A 395 -0.11 18.69 -21.74
C LYS A 395 0.78 19.86 -21.35
N LYS A 396 0.85 20.24 -20.07
CA LYS A 396 1.57 21.41 -19.57
C LYS A 396 2.97 21.07 -19.09
N VAL A 397 3.20 19.83 -18.62
CA VAL A 397 4.46 19.42 -17.99
C VAL A 397 5.27 18.49 -18.88
N GLU A 398 6.57 18.56 -18.73
CA GLU A 398 7.52 17.66 -19.34
C GLU A 398 7.96 16.64 -18.27
N LEU A 399 7.67 15.38 -18.50
CA LEU A 399 8.08 14.26 -17.66
C LEU A 399 9.31 13.61 -18.27
N VAL A 400 10.18 13.10 -17.41
CA VAL A 400 11.36 12.34 -17.81
C VAL A 400 11.01 10.86 -17.81
N GLU A 401 11.24 10.19 -18.93
CA GLU A 401 11.10 8.74 -19.04
C GLU A 401 12.36 8.07 -18.47
N PRO A 402 12.26 7.20 -17.46
CA PRO A 402 13.39 6.46 -16.94
C PRO A 402 13.87 5.37 -17.92
N GLU A 403 15.17 5.16 -18.00
CA GLU A 403 15.77 4.06 -18.72
C GLU A 403 15.94 2.86 -17.79
N THR A 404 15.40 1.68 -18.14
CA THR A 404 15.58 0.46 -17.36
C THR A 404 17.03 -0.02 -17.49
N ILE A 405 17.66 -0.33 -16.36
CA ILE A 405 19.02 -0.85 -16.28
C ILE A 405 19.03 -2.24 -15.63
N HIS A 406 19.94 -3.08 -16.10
CA HIS A 406 20.22 -4.39 -15.53
C HIS A 406 21.72 -4.54 -15.31
N TYR A 407 22.09 -5.03 -14.15
CA TYR A 407 23.49 -5.32 -13.84
C TYR A 407 23.60 -6.54 -12.93
N THR A 408 24.82 -7.03 -12.75
CA THR A 408 25.09 -8.18 -11.88
C THR A 408 26.01 -7.78 -10.73
N ASN A 409 25.67 -8.24 -9.52
CA ASN A 409 26.55 -8.21 -8.37
C ASN A 409 26.84 -9.64 -7.92
N GLY A 410 28.05 -10.13 -8.19
CA GLY A 410 28.36 -11.55 -8.05
C GLY A 410 27.50 -12.41 -8.96
N ASN A 411 26.63 -13.24 -8.35
CA ASN A 411 25.67 -14.10 -9.07
C ASN A 411 24.23 -13.54 -9.08
N THR A 412 24.03 -12.33 -8.55
CA THR A 412 22.71 -11.73 -8.42
C THR A 412 22.46 -10.75 -9.57
N ASN A 413 21.37 -10.94 -10.31
CA ASN A 413 20.89 -9.97 -11.28
C ASN A 413 20.03 -8.95 -10.56
N VAL A 414 20.29 -7.66 -10.78
CA VAL A 414 19.57 -6.55 -10.18
C VAL A 414 19.00 -5.67 -11.28
N GLN A 415 17.76 -5.27 -11.11
CA GLN A 415 17.05 -4.32 -11.98
C GLN A 415 16.97 -2.96 -11.29
N GLY A 416 16.99 -1.92 -12.10
CA GLY A 416 16.77 -0.56 -11.67
C GLY A 416 16.44 0.35 -12.83
N TRP A 417 16.35 1.63 -12.54
CA TRP A 417 16.04 2.66 -13.52
C TRP A 417 16.92 3.89 -13.31
N LEU A 418 17.28 4.50 -14.41
CA LEU A 418 18.08 5.73 -14.43
C LEU A 418 17.32 6.83 -15.17
N MET A 419 17.08 7.94 -14.48
CA MET A 419 16.51 9.15 -15.08
C MET A 419 17.61 10.16 -15.37
N LYS A 420 17.60 10.72 -16.57
CA LYS A 420 18.40 11.91 -16.89
C LYS A 420 17.75 13.17 -16.30
N PRO A 421 18.50 14.23 -16.00
CA PRO A 421 17.91 15.52 -15.65
C PRO A 421 16.97 16.01 -16.76
N ALA A 422 15.87 16.65 -16.41
CA ALA A 422 14.90 17.14 -17.39
C ALA A 422 15.45 18.23 -18.33
N ASN A 423 16.54 18.91 -17.94
CA ASN A 423 17.26 19.88 -18.75
C ASN A 423 18.55 19.30 -19.35
N PHE A 424 18.62 17.98 -19.52
CA PHE A 424 19.80 17.29 -20.01
C PHE A 424 20.32 17.87 -21.33
N THR A 425 21.62 18.09 -21.39
CA THR A 425 22.35 18.54 -22.57
C THR A 425 23.55 17.63 -22.76
N GLU A 426 23.69 17.08 -23.94
CA GLU A 426 24.80 16.19 -24.26
C GLU A 426 26.14 16.91 -24.12
N GLY A 427 27.09 16.26 -23.43
CA GLY A 427 28.44 16.79 -23.16
C GLY A 427 28.57 17.60 -21.87
N GLU A 428 27.45 17.85 -21.16
CA GLU A 428 27.50 18.39 -19.80
C GLU A 428 27.43 17.29 -18.76
N THR A 429 27.90 17.60 -17.54
CA THR A 429 27.86 16.65 -16.41
C THR A 429 26.93 17.15 -15.32
N TYR A 430 26.19 16.19 -14.70
CA TYR A 430 25.14 16.45 -13.73
C TYR A 430 25.33 15.67 -12.44
N PRO A 431 24.85 16.20 -11.30
CA PRO A 431 24.81 15.43 -10.06
C PRO A 431 23.81 14.27 -10.16
N LEU A 432 24.08 13.18 -9.42
CA LEU A 432 23.20 12.01 -9.35
C LEU A 432 22.70 11.79 -7.93
N ILE A 433 21.43 11.49 -7.78
CA ILE A 433 20.81 11.08 -6.52
C ILE A 433 20.43 9.60 -6.62
N VAL A 434 20.89 8.82 -5.64
CA VAL A 434 20.46 7.42 -5.46
C VAL A 434 19.26 7.42 -4.54
N GLU A 435 18.13 6.92 -5.03
CA GLU A 435 16.86 6.79 -4.30
C GLU A 435 16.63 5.34 -3.89
N ILE A 436 16.33 5.09 -2.60
CA ILE A 436 16.22 3.75 -2.03
C ILE A 436 14.82 3.55 -1.43
N HIS A 437 14.08 2.53 -1.92
CA HIS A 437 12.75 2.25 -1.42
C HIS A 437 12.72 1.72 0.01
N GLY A 438 11.54 1.83 0.62
CA GLY A 438 11.22 1.22 1.91
C GLY A 438 10.83 -0.26 1.76
N GLY A 439 10.54 -0.88 2.87
CA GLY A 439 10.17 -2.29 2.97
C GLY A 439 11.18 -3.03 3.85
N PRO A 440 12.19 -3.76 3.35
CA PRO A 440 12.69 -3.87 1.95
C PRO A 440 11.79 -4.68 1.01
N HIS A 441 10.79 -5.38 1.53
CA HIS A 441 9.87 -6.27 0.83
C HIS A 441 8.76 -5.45 0.14
N ALA A 442 9.14 -4.78 -0.91
CA ALA A 442 8.36 -4.00 -1.86
C ALA A 442 9.22 -3.88 -3.13
N MET A 443 8.75 -3.21 -4.16
CA MET A 443 9.58 -2.92 -5.33
C MET A 443 9.29 -1.53 -5.89
N TYR A 444 10.30 -0.90 -6.49
CA TYR A 444 10.07 0.08 -7.54
C TYR A 444 9.58 -0.62 -8.80
N GLY A 445 8.76 0.05 -9.58
CA GLY A 445 8.17 -0.52 -10.77
C GLY A 445 7.85 0.51 -11.84
N PHE A 446 7.18 0.07 -12.89
CA PHE A 446 6.74 0.88 -14.02
C PHE A 446 5.54 1.76 -13.65
N THR A 447 5.69 2.59 -12.60
CA THR A 447 4.65 3.46 -12.08
C THR A 447 5.12 4.90 -11.93
N TYR A 448 4.20 5.86 -11.94
CA TYR A 448 4.51 7.26 -11.71
C TYR A 448 4.97 7.49 -10.26
N PHE A 449 6.06 8.24 -10.12
CA PHE A 449 6.59 8.65 -8.82
C PHE A 449 6.92 10.15 -8.84
N HIS A 450 6.16 10.94 -8.09
CA HIS A 450 6.25 12.40 -8.14
C HIS A 450 7.59 12.92 -7.63
N GLU A 451 8.10 12.39 -6.53
CA GLU A 451 9.39 12.78 -5.95
C GLU A 451 10.53 12.63 -6.96
N MET A 452 10.60 11.51 -7.69
CA MET A 452 11.64 11.28 -8.70
C MET A 452 11.54 12.25 -9.87
N GLN A 453 10.34 12.54 -10.34
CA GLN A 453 10.10 13.53 -11.40
C GLN A 453 10.49 14.94 -10.95
N VAL A 454 10.23 15.30 -9.69
CA VAL A 454 10.67 16.58 -9.10
C VAL A 454 12.19 16.65 -9.03
N LEU A 455 12.87 15.61 -8.58
CA LEU A 455 14.34 15.59 -8.53
C LEU A 455 14.95 15.72 -9.93
N ALA A 456 14.42 15.01 -10.92
CA ALA A 456 14.85 15.15 -12.31
C ALA A 456 14.59 16.58 -12.86
N ALA A 457 13.47 17.19 -12.50
CA ALA A 457 13.13 18.57 -12.88
C ALA A 457 14.05 19.61 -12.24
N GLU A 458 14.57 19.36 -11.03
CA GLU A 458 15.56 20.22 -10.36
C GLU A 458 16.98 20.07 -10.92
N GLY A 459 17.18 19.20 -11.93
CA GLY A 459 18.45 19.06 -12.65
C GLY A 459 19.34 17.92 -12.15
N TYR A 460 18.81 16.99 -11.40
CA TYR A 460 19.53 15.79 -10.94
C TYR A 460 19.28 14.59 -11.86
N GLY A 461 20.30 13.76 -12.07
CA GLY A 461 20.05 12.37 -12.42
C GLY A 461 19.46 11.64 -11.23
N VAL A 462 18.58 10.67 -11.46
CA VAL A 462 17.99 9.85 -10.39
C VAL A 462 18.20 8.37 -10.71
N LEU A 463 18.87 7.67 -9.80
CA LEU A 463 19.06 6.22 -9.87
C LEU A 463 18.25 5.55 -8.78
N TYR A 464 17.37 4.61 -9.14
CA TYR A 464 16.61 3.82 -8.19
C TYR A 464 16.60 2.36 -8.59
N LEU A 465 16.73 1.47 -7.60
CA LEU A 465 17.08 0.07 -7.77
C LEU A 465 16.20 -0.81 -6.92
N ASN A 466 16.03 -2.07 -7.36
CA ASN A 466 15.44 -3.14 -6.57
C ASN A 466 16.56 -4.10 -6.10
N PRO A 467 17.23 -3.80 -4.98
CA PRO A 467 18.28 -4.67 -4.44
C PRO A 467 17.69 -5.95 -3.86
N ARG A 468 18.54 -6.93 -3.52
CA ARG A 468 18.15 -8.11 -2.73
C ARG A 468 17.31 -7.68 -1.52
N GLY A 469 16.23 -8.38 -1.29
CA GLY A 469 15.18 -8.03 -0.33
C GLY A 469 13.91 -7.47 -0.98
N SER A 470 13.98 -6.99 -2.23
CA SER A 470 12.81 -6.52 -2.97
C SER A 470 11.94 -7.68 -3.44
N HIS A 471 10.61 -7.46 -3.49
CA HIS A 471 9.66 -8.38 -4.12
C HIS A 471 9.74 -8.34 -5.65
N GLY A 472 9.11 -9.33 -6.31
CA GLY A 472 8.97 -9.42 -7.76
C GLY A 472 10.09 -10.15 -8.50
N TYR A 473 11.08 -10.73 -7.79
CA TYR A 473 12.24 -11.38 -8.43
C TYR A 473 12.37 -12.88 -8.13
N SER A 474 12.09 -13.33 -6.96
CA SER A 474 11.95 -14.72 -6.50
C SER A 474 11.84 -14.76 -4.98
N GLN A 475 11.40 -15.89 -4.42
CA GLN A 475 11.42 -16.10 -2.96
C GLN A 475 12.85 -16.02 -2.41
N ALA A 476 13.82 -16.59 -3.09
CA ALA A 476 15.22 -16.53 -2.68
C ALA A 476 15.79 -15.12 -2.69
N PHE A 477 15.37 -14.28 -3.63
CA PHE A 477 15.82 -12.88 -3.73
C PHE A 477 15.25 -12.03 -2.59
N VAL A 478 13.96 -12.19 -2.28
CA VAL A 478 13.34 -11.43 -1.19
C VAL A 478 13.83 -11.90 0.19
N ASP A 479 14.09 -13.20 0.39
CA ASP A 479 14.62 -13.76 1.63
C ASP A 479 16.09 -13.41 1.91
N ALA A 480 16.86 -13.04 0.89
CA ALA A 480 18.30 -12.84 0.98
C ALA A 480 18.75 -11.72 1.94
N VAL A 481 17.86 -10.80 2.31
CA VAL A 481 18.14 -9.72 3.27
C VAL A 481 17.97 -10.17 4.73
N ARG A 482 17.27 -11.27 4.96
CA ARG A 482 16.97 -11.76 6.30
C ARG A 482 18.23 -12.24 7.03
N GLY A 483 18.50 -11.63 8.19
CA GLY A 483 19.72 -11.85 8.97
C GLY A 483 20.93 -11.05 8.51
N ASP A 484 20.88 -10.37 7.35
CA ASP A 484 21.95 -9.58 6.74
C ASP A 484 21.43 -8.21 6.23
N TYR A 485 20.80 -7.46 7.10
CA TYR A 485 20.03 -6.28 6.74
C TYR A 485 20.84 -5.12 6.13
N GLY A 486 22.12 -5.00 6.50
CA GLY A 486 23.06 -4.01 5.97
C GLY A 486 24.08 -4.58 4.97
N GLY A 487 23.97 -5.85 4.55
CA GLY A 487 24.97 -6.53 3.69
C GLY A 487 24.60 -6.52 2.21
N GLY A 488 24.04 -7.63 1.72
CA GLY A 488 23.82 -7.82 0.28
C GLY A 488 23.03 -6.72 -0.42
N GLY A 489 22.02 -6.12 0.23
CA GLY A 489 21.29 -4.99 -0.33
C GLY A 489 22.15 -3.73 -0.49
N TYR A 490 23.05 -3.44 0.47
CA TYR A 490 24.04 -2.37 0.35
C TYR A 490 25.00 -2.61 -0.82
N GLU A 491 25.51 -3.85 -0.94
CA GLU A 491 26.42 -4.22 -2.03
C GLU A 491 25.76 -4.06 -3.40
N ASP A 492 24.49 -4.44 -3.53
CA ASP A 492 23.71 -4.30 -4.77
C ASP A 492 23.56 -2.82 -5.16
N ILE A 493 23.20 -1.95 -4.20
CA ILE A 493 23.06 -0.51 -4.45
C ILE A 493 24.38 0.11 -4.89
N MET A 494 25.48 -0.21 -4.21
CA MET A 494 26.79 0.32 -4.54
C MET A 494 27.30 -0.19 -5.90
N ALA A 495 27.03 -1.46 -6.23
CA ALA A 495 27.36 -2.02 -7.54
C ALA A 495 26.56 -1.36 -8.68
N GLY A 496 25.27 -1.06 -8.45
CA GLY A 496 24.45 -0.32 -9.40
C GLY A 496 24.95 1.10 -9.63
N LEU A 497 25.37 1.79 -8.56
CA LEU A 497 26.01 3.09 -8.68
C LEU A 497 27.32 2.99 -9.49
N ASP A 498 28.16 1.99 -9.23
CA ASP A 498 29.40 1.78 -9.97
C ASP A 498 29.16 1.50 -11.46
N GLU A 499 28.11 0.72 -11.78
CA GLU A 499 27.75 0.41 -13.17
C GLU A 499 27.33 1.67 -13.94
N VAL A 500 26.45 2.51 -13.35
CA VAL A 500 26.02 3.74 -14.06
C VAL A 500 27.14 4.77 -14.16
N LEU A 501 28.04 4.87 -13.20
CA LEU A 501 29.21 5.74 -13.29
C LEU A 501 30.21 5.28 -14.37
N LYS A 502 30.25 4.00 -14.66
CA LYS A 502 31.11 3.42 -15.72
C LYS A 502 30.50 3.59 -17.11
N THR A 503 29.17 3.46 -17.22
CA THR A 503 28.44 3.46 -18.51
C THR A 503 28.01 4.86 -18.94
N GLU A 504 27.74 5.76 -17.98
CA GLU A 504 27.17 7.08 -18.22
C GLU A 504 28.20 8.20 -17.98
N ASN A 505 28.66 8.80 -19.05
CA ASN A 505 29.69 9.87 -19.00
C ASN A 505 29.17 11.26 -18.61
N TRP A 506 27.85 11.39 -18.45
CA TRP A 506 27.18 12.64 -18.05
C TRP A 506 27.04 12.78 -16.52
N ILE A 507 27.32 11.73 -15.74
CA ILE A 507 27.24 11.77 -14.29
C ILE A 507 28.52 12.34 -13.69
N ASP A 508 28.39 13.35 -12.83
CA ASP A 508 29.50 13.89 -12.06
C ASP A 508 29.69 13.09 -10.77
N GLU A 509 30.64 12.19 -10.76
CA GLU A 509 30.95 11.33 -9.60
C GLU A 509 31.37 12.10 -8.32
N THR A 510 31.68 13.41 -8.46
CA THR A 510 32.04 14.27 -7.33
C THR A 510 30.81 14.92 -6.68
N ARG A 511 29.62 14.77 -7.29
CA ARG A 511 28.34 15.33 -6.83
C ARG A 511 27.25 14.26 -6.73
N LEU A 512 27.46 13.31 -5.81
CA LEU A 512 26.53 12.21 -5.55
C LEU A 512 25.69 12.50 -4.30
N GLY A 513 24.39 12.29 -4.40
CA GLY A 513 23.43 12.33 -3.30
C GLY A 513 22.80 10.96 -3.04
N VAL A 514 22.33 10.72 -1.83
CA VAL A 514 21.58 9.50 -1.46
C VAL A 514 20.40 9.84 -0.57
N THR A 515 19.25 9.21 -0.83
CA THR A 515 18.06 9.37 -0.02
C THR A 515 17.22 8.10 -0.01
N GLY A 516 16.31 7.99 0.95
CA GLY A 516 15.34 6.95 1.06
C GLY A 516 14.56 7.01 2.36
N GLY A 517 13.43 6.29 2.40
CA GLY A 517 12.54 6.27 3.56
C GLY A 517 12.38 4.86 4.15
N SER A 518 12.16 4.77 5.48
CA SER A 518 11.97 3.50 6.18
C SER A 518 13.22 2.60 6.04
N TYR A 519 13.14 1.43 5.42
CA TYR A 519 14.33 0.66 5.05
C TYR A 519 15.31 1.49 4.21
N GLY A 520 14.81 2.25 3.22
CA GLY A 520 15.66 3.15 2.44
C GLY A 520 16.35 4.22 3.31
N GLY A 521 15.69 4.69 4.37
CA GLY A 521 16.28 5.59 5.37
C GLY A 521 17.34 4.89 6.23
N PHE A 522 17.05 3.65 6.68
CA PHE A 522 18.05 2.80 7.32
C PHE A 522 19.28 2.63 6.42
N MET A 523 19.08 2.28 5.16
CA MET A 523 20.14 2.06 4.19
C MET A 523 20.91 3.36 3.88
N THR A 524 20.23 4.51 3.81
CA THR A 524 20.89 5.83 3.70
C THR A 524 21.83 6.07 4.87
N ASN A 525 21.38 5.84 6.12
CA ASN A 525 22.21 5.95 7.31
C ASN A 525 23.38 4.95 7.29
N TRP A 526 23.12 3.73 6.82
CA TRP A 526 24.15 2.68 6.68
C TRP A 526 25.23 3.07 5.67
N ILE A 527 24.83 3.51 4.48
CA ILE A 527 25.72 3.93 3.41
C ILE A 527 26.67 5.04 3.89
N VAL A 528 26.14 6.12 4.47
CA VAL A 528 26.99 7.25 4.89
C VAL A 528 27.89 6.93 6.10
N GLY A 529 27.56 5.87 6.85
CA GLY A 529 28.43 5.31 7.90
C GLY A 529 29.56 4.40 7.38
N HIS A 530 29.49 3.97 6.09
CA HIS A 530 30.42 3.01 5.50
C HIS A 530 31.19 3.56 4.28
N THR A 531 30.77 4.68 3.71
CA THR A 531 31.48 5.31 2.57
C THR A 531 31.31 6.82 2.57
N ASN A 532 32.35 7.55 2.06
CA ASN A 532 32.35 9.00 1.93
C ASN A 532 32.15 9.46 0.47
N ARG A 533 31.60 8.61 -0.39
CA ARG A 533 31.36 8.93 -1.81
C ARG A 533 30.30 10.01 -2.00
N PHE A 534 29.32 10.07 -1.11
CA PHE A 534 28.18 10.99 -1.21
C PHE A 534 28.51 12.35 -0.61
N LYS A 535 28.04 13.43 -1.25
CA LYS A 535 28.21 14.82 -0.81
C LYS A 535 27.02 15.37 -0.04
N ALA A 536 25.87 14.74 -0.17
CA ALA A 536 24.67 15.02 0.58
C ALA A 536 23.86 13.75 0.82
N ALA A 537 23.18 13.66 1.94
CA ALA A 537 22.24 12.58 2.23
C ALA A 537 20.97 13.11 2.90
N VAL A 538 19.84 12.47 2.59
CA VAL A 538 18.55 12.75 3.23
C VAL A 538 17.95 11.44 3.71
N THR A 539 17.86 11.26 5.03
CA THR A 539 17.25 10.07 5.63
C THR A 539 15.84 10.39 6.12
N GLN A 540 14.88 9.55 5.77
CA GLN A 540 13.46 9.81 6.02
C GLN A 540 12.86 8.65 6.82
N ARG A 541 12.07 8.94 7.90
CA ARG A 541 11.39 7.92 8.74
C ARG A 541 12.24 6.66 8.94
N SER A 542 13.49 6.87 9.37
CA SER A 542 14.53 5.85 9.32
C SER A 542 14.72 5.10 10.64
N ILE A 543 15.50 4.04 10.57
CA ILE A 543 15.98 3.29 11.72
C ILE A 543 17.47 3.55 11.88
N CYS A 544 17.93 3.80 13.11
CA CYS A 544 19.35 3.94 13.41
C CYS A 544 19.84 2.96 14.48
N ASN A 545 18.96 2.50 15.36
CA ASN A 545 19.30 1.66 16.52
C ASN A 545 18.30 0.52 16.73
N TRP A 546 18.68 -0.68 16.35
CA TRP A 546 17.82 -1.86 16.44
C TRP A 546 17.53 -2.28 17.89
N ILE A 547 18.40 -1.92 18.86
CA ILE A 547 18.17 -2.25 20.27
C ILE A 547 16.97 -1.49 20.82
N SER A 548 16.90 -0.17 20.56
CA SER A 548 15.74 0.62 21.00
C SER A 548 14.51 0.34 20.15
N PHE A 549 14.69 0.15 18.84
CA PHE A 549 13.60 -0.18 17.91
C PHE A 549 12.81 -1.41 18.38
N PHE A 550 13.48 -2.46 18.88
CA PHE A 550 12.83 -3.66 19.44
C PHE A 550 11.73 -3.33 20.44
N GLY A 551 11.97 -2.38 21.35
CA GLY A 551 11.05 -2.09 22.46
C GLY A 551 10.11 -0.89 22.23
N VAL A 552 10.40 -0.03 21.23
CA VAL A 552 9.63 1.21 21.03
C VAL A 552 8.82 1.25 19.73
N SER A 553 9.15 0.41 18.74
CA SER A 553 8.33 0.25 17.53
C SER A 553 7.07 -0.56 17.82
N ASN A 554 5.97 -0.28 17.09
CA ASN A 554 4.76 -1.11 17.15
C ASN A 554 4.98 -2.52 16.56
N ILE A 555 6.00 -2.66 15.72
CA ILE A 555 6.38 -3.94 15.09
C ILE A 555 7.69 -4.51 15.65
N GLY A 556 8.39 -3.78 16.52
CA GLY A 556 9.81 -3.98 16.83
C GLY A 556 10.18 -5.38 17.30
N TYR A 557 9.44 -5.96 18.25
CA TYR A 557 9.79 -7.23 18.88
C TYR A 557 9.75 -8.44 17.93
N TYR A 558 8.80 -8.48 16.98
CA TYR A 558 8.74 -9.55 15.99
C TYR A 558 9.53 -9.20 14.73
N PHE A 559 9.61 -7.92 14.37
CA PHE A 559 10.36 -7.47 13.19
C PHE A 559 11.85 -7.80 13.32
N THR A 560 12.47 -7.52 14.47
CA THR A 560 13.88 -7.86 14.67
C THR A 560 14.12 -9.37 14.67
N ASP A 561 13.19 -10.15 15.19
CA ASP A 561 13.27 -11.62 15.13
C ASP A 561 13.18 -12.12 13.68
N TRP A 562 12.23 -11.62 12.92
CA TRP A 562 11.99 -12.06 11.55
C TRP A 562 13.07 -11.60 10.57
N HIS A 563 13.46 -10.33 10.64
CA HIS A 563 14.35 -9.71 9.63
C HIS A 563 15.82 -9.74 10.01
N LEU A 564 16.14 -9.47 11.29
CA LEU A 564 17.53 -9.51 11.73
C LEU A 564 17.92 -10.88 12.30
N GLN A 565 16.92 -11.76 12.52
CA GLN A 565 17.10 -13.04 13.20
C GLN A 565 17.85 -12.85 14.53
N ALA A 566 17.41 -11.84 15.30
CA ALA A 566 18.03 -11.44 16.55
C ALA A 566 17.00 -10.77 17.48
N GLY A 567 17.13 -11.01 18.76
CA GLY A 567 16.33 -10.40 19.81
C GLY A 567 17.21 -9.79 20.90
N MET A 568 16.60 -9.40 22.05
CA MET A 568 17.34 -8.81 23.16
C MET A 568 18.39 -9.71 23.82
N LYS A 569 18.46 -10.99 23.45
CA LYS A 569 19.55 -11.90 23.82
C LYS A 569 20.79 -11.73 22.94
N ASP A 570 20.61 -11.14 21.74
CA ASP A 570 21.62 -11.01 20.69
C ASP A 570 21.98 -9.52 20.48
N VAL A 571 22.14 -8.76 21.57
CA VAL A 571 22.36 -7.31 21.55
C VAL A 571 23.55 -6.92 20.67
N ASP A 572 24.64 -7.70 20.70
CA ASP A 572 25.80 -7.43 19.84
C ASP A 572 25.45 -7.53 18.35
N LYS A 573 24.60 -8.49 17.95
CA LYS A 573 24.13 -8.60 16.56
C LYS A 573 23.25 -7.42 16.19
N LEU A 574 22.30 -7.03 17.04
CA LEU A 574 21.46 -5.84 16.83
C LEU A 574 22.32 -4.58 16.72
N TRP A 575 23.31 -4.39 17.61
CA TRP A 575 24.19 -3.23 17.59
C TRP A 575 25.08 -3.20 16.35
N ASN A 576 25.63 -4.35 15.93
CA ASN A 576 26.46 -4.46 14.74
C ASN A 576 25.73 -4.10 13.45
N GLN A 577 24.41 -4.30 13.39
CA GLN A 577 23.55 -3.92 12.28
C GLN A 577 22.89 -2.53 12.47
N SER A 578 23.20 -1.82 13.55
CA SER A 578 22.66 -0.48 13.82
C SER A 578 23.52 0.60 13.19
N PRO A 579 23.00 1.45 12.29
CA PRO A 579 23.74 2.57 11.70
C PRO A 579 24.36 3.51 12.75
N LEU A 580 23.71 3.69 13.89
CA LEU A 580 24.18 4.54 14.98
C LEU A 580 25.56 4.14 15.49
N LYS A 581 25.91 2.86 15.45
CA LYS A 581 27.24 2.36 15.78
C LYS A 581 28.35 2.99 14.94
N TYR A 582 28.05 3.36 13.72
CA TYR A 582 29.01 3.87 12.72
C TYR A 582 28.91 5.39 12.54
N ALA A 583 28.21 6.09 13.43
CA ALA A 583 27.99 7.53 13.35
C ALA A 583 29.30 8.34 13.32
N GLU A 584 30.36 7.89 14.00
CA GLU A 584 31.68 8.55 13.96
C GLU A 584 32.26 8.64 12.53
N ASN A 585 31.93 7.67 11.66
CA ASN A 585 32.47 7.60 10.29
C ASN A 585 31.74 8.55 9.34
N ILE A 586 30.56 9.07 9.73
CA ILE A 586 29.74 9.91 8.86
C ILE A 586 30.40 11.26 8.66
N GLU A 587 30.82 11.53 7.41
CA GLU A 587 31.35 12.84 6.99
C GLU A 587 30.39 13.57 6.05
N THR A 588 29.45 12.84 5.44
CA THR A 588 28.42 13.37 4.55
C THR A 588 27.42 14.23 5.32
N PRO A 589 27.15 15.49 4.93
CA PRO A 589 26.05 16.28 5.47
C PRO A 589 24.74 15.52 5.39
N LEU A 590 24.04 15.35 6.54
CA LEU A 590 22.87 14.52 6.66
C LEU A 590 21.63 15.30 7.12
N LEU A 591 20.62 15.38 6.27
CA LEU A 591 19.29 15.86 6.65
C LEU A 591 18.44 14.69 7.18
N ILE A 592 17.80 14.88 8.33
CA ILE A 592 16.93 13.90 8.96
C ILE A 592 15.48 14.41 8.90
N LEU A 593 14.60 13.70 8.19
CA LEU A 593 13.18 14.01 8.08
C LEU A 593 12.36 12.95 8.81
N HIS A 594 11.54 13.35 9.80
CA HIS A 594 10.78 12.37 10.58
C HIS A 594 9.43 12.90 11.06
N ALA A 595 8.42 12.04 10.99
CA ALA A 595 7.06 12.31 11.46
C ALA A 595 6.94 12.09 12.98
N GLU A 596 6.21 12.97 13.69
CA GLU A 596 6.12 12.91 15.14
C GLU A 596 5.27 11.75 15.68
N ARG A 597 4.35 11.22 14.85
CA ARG A 597 3.47 10.11 15.19
C ARG A 597 3.81 8.83 14.46
N ASP A 598 5.03 8.70 13.97
CA ASP A 598 5.54 7.46 13.39
C ASP A 598 5.75 6.43 14.51
N PHE A 599 4.94 5.39 14.51
CA PHE A 599 5.06 4.28 15.46
C PHE A 599 5.70 3.04 14.82
N VAL A 600 5.88 3.03 13.50
CA VAL A 600 6.64 1.99 12.78
C VAL A 600 8.14 2.20 12.98
N CYS A 601 8.66 3.36 12.53
CA CYS A 601 9.99 3.82 12.86
C CYS A 601 9.87 5.00 13.84
N PRO A 602 9.85 4.75 15.15
CA PRO A 602 9.56 5.81 16.12
C PRO A 602 10.53 6.98 16.04
N ILE A 603 10.03 8.20 16.24
CA ILE A 603 10.81 9.44 16.11
C ILE A 603 12.09 9.46 16.96
N GLU A 604 12.14 8.70 18.05
CA GLU A 604 13.32 8.57 18.88
C GLU A 604 14.54 8.00 18.11
N GLN A 605 14.32 7.27 17.01
CA GLN A 605 15.38 6.83 16.10
C GLN A 605 16.10 8.03 15.47
N ALA A 606 15.33 9.01 15.00
CA ALA A 606 15.85 10.26 14.48
C ALA A 606 16.53 11.11 15.55
N GLU A 607 15.94 11.19 16.74
CA GLU A 607 16.47 11.94 17.87
C GLU A 607 17.83 11.40 18.33
N GLN A 608 18.00 10.07 18.43
CA GLN A 608 19.26 9.43 18.76
C GLN A 608 20.35 9.77 17.73
N LEU A 609 20.03 9.61 16.45
CA LEU A 609 20.96 9.88 15.37
C LEU A 609 21.37 11.37 15.35
N TYR A 610 20.41 12.28 15.43
CA TYR A 610 20.64 13.72 15.43
C TYR A 610 21.53 14.16 16.58
N ILE A 611 21.23 13.76 17.80
CA ILE A 611 22.02 14.13 18.99
C ILE A 611 23.44 13.58 18.90
N THR A 612 23.60 12.32 18.47
CA THR A 612 24.91 11.70 18.30
C THR A 612 25.76 12.46 17.27
N LEU A 613 25.18 12.79 16.11
CA LEU A 613 25.90 13.53 15.08
C LEU A 613 26.27 14.94 15.52
N LYS A 614 25.40 15.65 16.25
CA LYS A 614 25.70 16.98 16.80
C LYS A 614 26.81 16.93 17.86
N ASP A 615 26.79 15.93 18.74
CA ASP A 615 27.84 15.74 19.77
C ASP A 615 29.22 15.44 19.13
N LEU A 616 29.22 14.70 18.01
CA LEU A 616 30.39 14.43 17.19
C LEU A 616 30.83 15.63 16.31
N GLY A 617 30.11 16.75 16.34
CA GLY A 617 30.39 17.94 15.52
C GLY A 617 30.12 17.77 14.02
N LYS A 618 29.29 16.78 13.64
CA LYS A 618 28.96 16.51 12.23
C LYS A 618 27.90 17.47 11.70
N GLU A 619 27.93 17.72 10.39
CA GLU A 619 26.94 18.56 9.69
C GLU A 619 25.63 17.81 9.55
N THR A 620 24.60 18.24 10.29
CA THR A 620 23.26 17.63 10.26
C THR A 620 22.18 18.61 10.66
N GLU A 621 21.00 18.45 10.05
CA GLU A 621 19.75 19.13 10.39
C GLU A 621 18.65 18.10 10.63
N PHE A 622 17.66 18.44 11.46
CA PHE A 622 16.53 17.58 11.80
C PHE A 622 15.23 18.34 11.62
N VAL A 623 14.40 17.89 10.68
CA VAL A 623 13.06 18.45 10.40
C VAL A 623 12.00 17.48 10.92
N ARG A 624 11.14 17.99 11.81
CA ARG A 624 10.04 17.23 12.44
C ARG A 624 8.71 17.60 11.80
N PHE A 625 7.92 16.58 11.42
CA PHE A 625 6.61 16.77 10.80
C PHE A 625 5.50 16.47 11.81
N PRO A 626 4.82 17.50 12.34
CA PRO A 626 3.73 17.32 13.30
C PRO A 626 2.52 16.63 12.67
N GLU A 627 1.73 15.96 13.48
CA GLU A 627 0.47 15.31 13.06
C GLU A 627 0.60 14.30 11.90
N SER A 628 1.81 13.82 11.65
CA SER A 628 2.13 12.88 10.58
C SER A 628 2.63 11.57 11.18
N ASP A 629 2.38 10.49 10.47
CA ASP A 629 2.79 9.12 10.78
C ASP A 629 3.81 8.60 9.76
N HIS A 630 4.04 7.29 9.75
CA HIS A 630 5.00 6.64 8.85
C HIS A 630 4.72 6.88 7.35
N ASN A 631 3.48 7.19 7.00
CA ASN A 631 3.06 7.37 5.61
C ASN A 631 3.03 8.85 5.14
N LEU A 632 3.72 9.76 5.82
CA LEU A 632 3.80 11.17 5.46
C LEU A 632 3.96 11.42 3.95
N SER A 633 4.86 10.70 3.27
CA SER A 633 5.15 10.90 1.83
C SER A 633 3.98 10.50 0.91
N ARG A 634 3.06 9.65 1.38
CA ARG A 634 1.95 9.08 0.60
C ARG A 634 0.60 9.67 0.99
N THR A 635 0.27 9.67 2.27
CA THR A 635 -1.05 10.03 2.81
C THR A 635 -1.01 11.17 3.84
N GLY A 636 0.17 11.73 4.11
CA GLY A 636 0.31 12.87 5.01
C GLY A 636 -0.46 14.10 4.53
N LYS A 637 -0.67 15.06 5.42
CA LYS A 637 -1.35 16.31 5.05
C LYS A 637 -0.67 16.97 3.84
N PRO A 638 -1.42 17.47 2.85
CA PRO A 638 -0.85 17.97 1.59
C PRO A 638 0.28 19.00 1.76
N ASN A 639 0.13 19.98 2.67
CA ASN A 639 1.17 20.96 2.95
C ASN A 639 2.45 20.34 3.52
N LEU A 640 2.35 19.26 4.31
CA LEU A 640 3.52 18.59 4.89
C LEU A 640 4.22 17.70 3.85
N ARG A 641 3.49 17.14 2.90
CA ARG A 641 4.08 16.46 1.73
C ARG A 641 4.87 17.43 0.87
N ILE A 642 4.32 18.63 0.61
CA ILE A 642 5.02 19.71 -0.11
C ILE A 642 6.29 20.12 0.66
N ALA A 643 6.16 20.46 1.95
CA ALA A 643 7.30 20.85 2.78
C ALA A 643 8.40 19.78 2.80
N ARG A 644 8.04 18.48 2.83
CA ARG A 644 9.01 17.39 2.76
C ARG A 644 9.82 17.43 1.46
N LEU A 645 9.18 17.64 0.32
CA LEU A 645 9.87 17.74 -0.97
C LEU A 645 10.73 19.01 -1.06
N GLU A 646 10.27 20.13 -0.50
CA GLU A 646 11.05 21.37 -0.41
C GLU A 646 12.32 21.19 0.43
N GLU A 647 12.23 20.47 1.55
CA GLU A 647 13.40 20.17 2.40
C GLU A 647 14.41 19.26 1.66
N ILE A 648 13.93 18.22 0.98
CA ILE A 648 14.80 17.30 0.20
C ILE A 648 15.52 18.08 -0.91
N THR A 649 14.79 18.79 -1.75
CA THR A 649 15.36 19.54 -2.87
C THR A 649 16.25 20.67 -2.40
N GLY A 650 15.86 21.38 -1.32
CA GLY A 650 16.66 22.45 -0.72
C GLY A 650 17.99 21.95 -0.15
N TRP A 651 18.01 20.74 0.46
CA TRP A 651 19.23 20.13 0.97
C TRP A 651 20.18 19.75 -0.16
N PHE A 652 19.69 19.03 -1.15
CA PHE A 652 20.53 18.66 -2.30
C PHE A 652 21.08 19.89 -3.04
N LYS A 653 20.29 20.94 -3.23
CA LYS A 653 20.72 22.18 -3.85
C LYS A 653 21.83 22.90 -3.07
N ARG A 654 21.92 22.69 -1.76
CA ARG A 654 22.95 23.31 -0.91
C ARG A 654 24.31 22.62 -1.07
N TYR A 655 24.33 21.31 -1.34
CA TYR A 655 25.55 20.50 -1.28
C TYR A 655 25.95 19.83 -2.60
N LEU A 656 25.05 19.74 -3.59
CA LEU A 656 25.31 19.18 -4.93
C LEU A 656 25.33 20.26 -6.00
#